data_9ba8d770c2a63e6fa32c7fead798e7c8
#
_entry.id   9ba8d770c2a63e6fa32c7fead798e7c8
#
_cell.length_a   1.000
_cell.length_b   1.000
_cell.length_c   1.000
_cell.angle_alpha   90.00
_cell.angle_beta   90.00
_cell.angle_gamma   90.00
#
_symmetry.space_group_name_H-M   'P 1'
#
loop_
_entity.id
_entity.type
_entity.pdbx_description
1 polymer ?
#
loop_
_entity_poly.entity_id
_entity_poly.type
_entity_poly.pdbx_seq_one_letter_code
_entity_poly.pdbx_strand_id
1 'polypeptide(L)'
;MTQHDRSNGPLAGLVRTALAAGLLSSVFFSALAAPPATLVETPMFREDVAAKKLPPVKQRLPENPLVVVMDGKTSELGQHGGTLNMLIGRARDVRMMVVYGYARLVGYDRNLNIVPDMLESIEVKEDRIFTMKLRPGHKWSDGQPFTTEDFRYYWEDVANDKELSPAGPPAELLVGAVPPKVEYLDKTTVRYTWAQANPDFLPRMAGPSPLFIFRPAHYLKQLHKKYNPKVLEADKADPGKRNWAATHNREDNMYQFDNPKLPTLQPWINTTKPPADRFVAVRNPFFHRVDENGRQLPYIDRVVMPIADGKLIPAKAGAGESDLQARDIQFNNYTFLKKGEKVNNYRTFLWRTGQGSHFALFPNLNSSDPVWRQLFRDVRFRRALSLAIDRSQINQVLYFGLASESNNTVVPESPLFRKPYQTQWAQFDRKAADKLLDDIGLKRASDGMRRLPDGRPLEIIVETAGESSEQTDVLELIRETWRGAGIKLFSKPSQREVLRNRVFSGEAMMSVWGGLDNGLPNVDTSPDELAPTSQVQLQWPKFGQYFETAGKSGEAPDIPEAVELMKLAESWRTANRAEREKIWHRMLSIHAEQQFSIGVINNVQQPVVVNNALKNVPEKGLYNWDPGAFFGIYRPDTFWFTDARRN
;
A
#
# COMPACT_ATOMS: atom_id res chain seq x y z
N MET A 1 -48.67 48.15 45.16
CA MET A 1 -50.09 48.03 44.80
C MET A 1 -50.27 46.74 44.10
N THR A 2 -50.89 45.86 44.80
CA THR A 2 -51.99 44.92 44.57
C THR A 2 -51.66 43.79 43.61
N GLN A 3 -51.46 42.62 44.12
CA GLN A 3 -52.32 41.59 44.74
C GLN A 3 -52.91 40.62 43.69
N HIS A 4 -52.52 39.35 43.91
CA HIS A 4 -53.34 38.12 44.05
C HIS A 4 -53.88 37.51 42.74
N ASP A 5 -53.95 36.23 42.51
CA ASP A 5 -54.33 35.14 43.44
C ASP A 5 -53.91 33.77 42.89
N ARG A 6 -53.92 32.79 43.79
CA ARG A 6 -53.63 31.36 43.67
C ARG A 6 -54.79 30.60 43.05
N SER A 7 -54.51 29.47 42.39
CA SER A 7 -55.30 28.27 42.62
C SER A 7 -54.52 26.97 42.27
N ASN A 8 -54.59 26.04 43.18
CA ASN A 8 -53.99 24.69 43.19
C ASN A 8 -54.82 23.64 42.39
N GLY A 9 -54.08 22.61 41.88
CA GLY A 9 -54.47 21.23 41.91
C GLY A 9 -54.50 20.53 40.55
N PRO A 10 -54.46 19.18 40.44
CA PRO A 10 -53.51 18.27 41.10
C PRO A 10 -52.67 17.42 40.10
N LEU A 11 -51.68 16.73 40.64
CA LEU A 11 -50.80 15.72 40.00
C LEU A 11 -51.57 14.65 39.22
N ALA A 12 -51.12 14.42 37.96
CA ALA A 12 -51.29 13.14 37.28
C ALA A 12 -49.92 12.78 36.68
N GLY A 13 -49.29 11.74 37.24
CA GLY A 13 -48.04 11.19 36.78
C GLY A 13 -48.16 10.56 35.38
N LEU A 14 -47.32 11.01 34.45
CA LEU A 14 -47.05 10.34 33.18
C LEU A 14 -45.60 9.84 33.23
N VAL A 15 -45.50 8.52 33.48
CA VAL A 15 -44.25 7.76 33.23
C VAL A 15 -44.02 7.80 31.73
N ARG A 16 -43.09 8.64 31.28
CA ARG A 16 -42.54 8.58 29.93
C ARG A 16 -41.47 7.51 29.92
N THR A 17 -41.79 6.33 29.44
CA THR A 17 -40.84 5.33 28.96
C THR A 17 -40.12 5.91 27.76
N ALA A 18 -38.88 6.36 27.94
CA ALA A 18 -38.01 6.72 26.86
C ALA A 18 -37.56 5.42 26.17
N LEU A 19 -38.21 5.04 25.08
CA LEU A 19 -37.62 4.13 24.10
C LEU A 19 -36.43 4.87 23.47
N ALA A 20 -35.23 4.49 23.85
CA ALA A 20 -34.01 4.82 23.12
C ALA A 20 -34.04 4.03 21.80
N ALA A 21 -34.64 4.61 20.76
CA ALA A 21 -34.46 4.17 19.39
C ALA A 21 -33.01 4.55 19.01
N GLY A 22 -32.09 3.60 19.12
CA GLY A 22 -30.73 3.72 18.53
C GLY A 22 -30.89 3.95 17.03
N LEU A 23 -30.60 5.15 16.58
CA LEU A 23 -30.47 5.46 15.17
C LEU A 23 -29.25 4.67 14.63
N LEU A 24 -29.54 3.53 14.02
CA LEU A 24 -28.58 2.77 13.20
C LEU A 24 -28.16 3.67 12.03
N SER A 25 -27.04 4.37 12.16
CA SER A 25 -26.48 5.16 11.07
C SER A 25 -25.92 4.21 10.01
N SER A 26 -26.62 4.11 8.88
CA SER A 26 -26.12 3.45 7.67
C SER A 26 -25.44 4.50 6.81
N VAL A 27 -24.20 4.22 6.38
CA VAL A 27 -23.46 5.07 5.42
C VAL A 27 -23.60 4.43 4.05
N PHE A 28 -24.13 5.21 3.09
CA PHE A 28 -24.25 4.79 1.69
C PHE A 28 -23.22 5.51 0.85
N PHE A 29 -22.45 4.75 0.09
CA PHE A 29 -21.57 5.26 -0.94
C PHE A 29 -22.12 4.83 -2.31
N SER A 30 -22.42 5.79 -3.19
CA SER A 30 -22.89 5.55 -4.56
C SER A 30 -22.01 6.27 -5.56
N ALA A 31 -21.88 5.73 -6.75
CA ALA A 31 -21.20 6.41 -7.86
C ALA A 31 -22.06 7.60 -8.33
N LEU A 32 -21.46 8.79 -8.40
CA LEU A 32 -22.15 10.09 -8.43
C LEU A 32 -22.64 10.58 -9.82
N ALA A 33 -22.25 9.93 -10.92
CA ALA A 33 -22.61 10.42 -12.26
C ALA A 33 -23.54 9.45 -12.99
N ALA A 34 -24.56 9.99 -13.66
CA ALA A 34 -25.47 9.20 -14.51
C ALA A 34 -24.71 8.64 -15.72
N PRO A 35 -25.07 7.43 -16.20
CA PRO A 35 -24.50 6.89 -17.43
C PRO A 35 -24.73 7.83 -18.62
N PRO A 36 -23.73 7.97 -19.54
CA PRO A 36 -23.88 8.79 -20.73
C PRO A 36 -24.99 8.24 -21.64
N ALA A 37 -25.74 9.12 -22.28
CA ALA A 37 -26.87 8.75 -23.15
C ALA A 37 -26.43 7.87 -24.35
N THR A 38 -25.18 8.02 -24.80
CA THR A 38 -24.64 7.28 -25.96
C THR A 38 -23.26 6.74 -25.63
N LEU A 39 -23.04 5.44 -25.90
CA LEU A 39 -21.73 4.82 -25.80
C LEU A 39 -21.03 4.82 -27.16
N VAL A 40 -19.74 5.14 -27.17
CA VAL A 40 -18.93 5.28 -28.39
C VAL A 40 -18.03 4.06 -28.57
N GLU A 41 -18.11 3.43 -29.76
CA GLU A 41 -17.25 2.26 -30.05
C GLU A 41 -15.78 2.65 -30.14
N THR A 42 -14.94 1.88 -29.45
CA THR A 42 -13.49 2.07 -29.43
C THR A 42 -12.89 1.80 -30.81
N PRO A 43 -12.10 2.72 -31.39
CA PRO A 43 -11.53 2.54 -32.73
C PRO A 43 -10.78 1.22 -32.93
N MET A 44 -9.98 0.81 -31.96
CA MET A 44 -9.20 -0.44 -31.96
C MET A 44 -10.08 -1.69 -32.17
N PHE A 45 -11.34 -1.68 -31.75
CA PHE A 45 -12.22 -2.85 -31.78
C PHE A 45 -13.22 -2.85 -32.94
N ARG A 46 -13.25 -1.81 -33.78
CA ARG A 46 -14.24 -1.69 -34.86
C ARG A 46 -14.25 -2.87 -35.83
N GLU A 47 -13.07 -3.34 -36.22
CA GLU A 47 -12.93 -4.48 -37.13
C GLU A 47 -13.42 -5.79 -36.51
N ASP A 48 -13.06 -6.05 -35.24
CA ASP A 48 -13.52 -7.26 -34.55
C ASP A 48 -15.03 -7.23 -34.29
N VAL A 49 -15.60 -6.05 -34.03
CA VAL A 49 -17.04 -5.88 -33.88
C VAL A 49 -17.73 -6.11 -35.23
N ALA A 50 -17.23 -5.55 -36.33
CA ALA A 50 -17.76 -5.76 -37.67
C ALA A 50 -17.67 -7.23 -38.09
N ALA A 51 -16.58 -7.90 -37.74
CA ALA A 51 -16.36 -9.34 -37.98
C ALA A 51 -17.11 -10.26 -36.99
N LYS A 52 -17.89 -9.70 -36.03
CA LYS A 52 -18.62 -10.44 -34.98
C LYS A 52 -17.72 -11.27 -34.05
N LYS A 53 -16.43 -10.97 -33.99
CA LYS A 53 -15.48 -11.58 -33.03
C LYS A 53 -15.61 -10.98 -31.63
N LEU A 54 -16.04 -9.70 -31.54
CA LEU A 54 -16.28 -9.00 -30.32
C LEU A 54 -17.70 -8.39 -30.36
N PRO A 55 -18.48 -8.42 -29.24
CA PRO A 55 -19.76 -7.76 -29.18
C PRO A 55 -19.61 -6.22 -29.27
N PRO A 56 -20.65 -5.49 -29.71
CA PRO A 56 -20.67 -4.02 -29.66
C PRO A 56 -20.45 -3.48 -28.23
N VAL A 57 -19.92 -2.27 -28.09
CA VAL A 57 -19.58 -1.64 -26.82
C VAL A 57 -20.70 -1.70 -25.78
N LYS A 58 -21.96 -1.48 -26.21
CA LYS A 58 -23.14 -1.56 -25.33
C LYS A 58 -23.34 -2.93 -24.67
N GLN A 59 -22.89 -4.00 -25.29
CA GLN A 59 -22.98 -5.38 -24.75
C GLN A 59 -21.73 -5.78 -23.97
N ARG A 60 -20.65 -5.02 -24.10
CA ARG A 60 -19.39 -5.28 -23.37
C ARG A 60 -19.38 -4.63 -21.99
N LEU A 61 -19.95 -3.44 -21.88
CA LEU A 61 -20.03 -2.67 -20.64
C LEU A 61 -21.14 -3.16 -19.71
N PRO A 62 -21.02 -2.93 -18.38
CA PRO A 62 -22.16 -3.08 -17.49
C PRO A 62 -23.28 -2.12 -17.84
N GLU A 63 -24.50 -2.40 -17.39
CA GLU A 63 -25.69 -1.55 -17.63
C GLU A 63 -25.48 -0.13 -17.12
N ASN A 64 -24.80 0.00 -15.97
CA ASN A 64 -24.41 1.26 -15.32
C ASN A 64 -22.88 1.34 -15.22
N PRO A 65 -22.13 1.68 -16.30
CA PRO A 65 -20.70 1.82 -16.25
C PRO A 65 -20.29 2.95 -15.28
N LEU A 66 -19.08 2.86 -14.72
CA LEU A 66 -18.55 3.96 -13.92
C LEU A 66 -18.14 5.12 -14.84
N VAL A 67 -18.81 6.25 -14.67
CA VAL A 67 -18.48 7.49 -15.41
C VAL A 67 -17.36 8.23 -14.69
N VAL A 68 -16.25 8.45 -15.39
CA VAL A 68 -15.12 9.26 -14.92
C VAL A 68 -15.27 10.65 -15.52
N VAL A 69 -15.59 11.61 -14.65
CA VAL A 69 -15.76 13.03 -15.05
C VAL A 69 -14.40 13.71 -15.04
N MET A 70 -14.08 14.42 -16.12
CA MET A 70 -12.88 15.25 -16.22
C MET A 70 -13.16 16.63 -15.61
N ASP A 71 -12.21 17.13 -14.80
CA ASP A 71 -12.40 18.40 -14.08
C ASP A 71 -12.11 19.64 -14.93
N GLY A 72 -11.61 19.46 -16.15
CA GLY A 72 -11.23 20.52 -17.07
C GLY A 72 -10.03 21.38 -16.62
N LYS A 73 -9.41 21.03 -15.49
CA LYS A 73 -8.26 21.76 -14.92
C LYS A 73 -7.01 20.88 -14.84
N THR A 74 -7.14 19.73 -14.23
CA THR A 74 -6.05 18.75 -14.08
C THR A 74 -6.25 17.53 -14.97
N SER A 75 -7.43 17.37 -15.53
CA SER A 75 -7.79 16.33 -16.49
C SER A 75 -8.77 16.85 -17.55
N GLU A 76 -8.61 16.41 -18.77
CA GLU A 76 -9.41 16.75 -19.94
C GLU A 76 -9.82 15.49 -20.71
N LEU A 77 -10.86 15.60 -21.52
CA LEU A 77 -11.31 14.51 -22.38
C LEU A 77 -10.24 14.11 -23.38
N GLY A 78 -9.90 12.82 -23.38
CA GLY A 78 -8.82 12.27 -24.19
C GLY A 78 -9.26 11.70 -25.52
N GLN A 79 -8.30 11.11 -26.22
CA GLN A 79 -8.48 10.37 -27.46
C GLN A 79 -7.93 8.94 -27.30
N HIS A 80 -8.59 7.97 -27.93
CA HIS A 80 -8.10 6.61 -27.98
C HIS A 80 -6.87 6.48 -28.86
N GLY A 81 -5.94 5.62 -28.44
CA GLY A 81 -4.77 5.24 -29.22
C GLY A 81 -3.46 5.36 -28.46
N GLY A 82 -2.41 4.89 -29.06
CA GLY A 82 -1.05 5.01 -28.57
C GLY A 82 -0.57 3.87 -27.69
N THR A 83 0.76 3.89 -27.50
CA THR A 83 1.49 2.94 -26.66
C THR A 83 2.22 3.72 -25.57
N LEU A 84 1.99 3.35 -24.31
CA LEU A 84 2.69 3.89 -23.14
C LEU A 84 3.89 3.01 -22.82
N ASN A 85 5.09 3.57 -22.89
CA ASN A 85 6.31 2.88 -22.52
C ASN A 85 6.69 3.22 -21.07
N MET A 86 6.93 2.18 -20.25
CA MET A 86 7.37 2.29 -18.86
C MET A 86 8.49 1.29 -18.60
N LEU A 87 9.52 1.67 -17.86
CA LEU A 87 10.62 0.77 -17.52
C LEU A 87 10.35 0.07 -16.19
N ILE A 88 10.73 -1.20 -16.09
CA ILE A 88 10.67 -1.98 -14.85
C ILE A 88 12.02 -2.60 -14.52
N GLY A 89 12.35 -2.66 -13.22
CA GLY A 89 13.64 -3.17 -12.75
C GLY A 89 13.79 -4.69 -12.84
N ARG A 90 12.68 -5.43 -12.91
CA ARG A 90 12.64 -6.91 -12.92
C ARG A 90 11.28 -7.44 -13.36
N ALA A 91 11.25 -8.68 -13.85
CA ALA A 91 10.03 -9.30 -14.40
C ALA A 91 8.82 -9.26 -13.45
N ARG A 92 9.02 -9.49 -12.14
CA ARG A 92 7.91 -9.44 -11.18
C ARG A 92 7.25 -8.07 -11.04
N ASP A 93 7.88 -7.02 -11.51
CA ASP A 93 7.30 -5.66 -11.44
C ASP A 93 6.19 -5.43 -12.49
N VAL A 94 5.91 -6.41 -13.36
CA VAL A 94 4.68 -6.43 -14.19
C VAL A 94 3.41 -6.26 -13.35
N ARG A 95 3.43 -6.66 -12.08
CA ARG A 95 2.35 -6.43 -11.10
C ARG A 95 1.99 -4.94 -10.90
N MET A 96 2.88 -4.02 -11.28
CA MET A 96 2.57 -2.59 -11.25
C MET A 96 1.39 -2.24 -12.16
N MET A 97 1.07 -3.08 -13.16
CA MET A 97 -0.14 -2.90 -13.95
C MET A 97 -1.43 -3.04 -13.13
N VAL A 98 -1.43 -3.85 -12.06
CA VAL A 98 -2.56 -3.91 -11.10
C VAL A 98 -2.58 -2.69 -10.21
N VAL A 99 -1.40 -2.21 -9.78
CA VAL A 99 -1.26 -1.02 -8.92
C VAL A 99 -1.71 0.23 -9.66
N TYR A 100 -1.21 0.45 -10.88
CA TYR A 100 -1.51 1.62 -11.72
C TYR A 100 -2.87 1.56 -12.38
N GLY A 101 -3.33 0.37 -12.78
CA GLY A 101 -4.67 0.17 -13.35
C GLY A 101 -5.78 0.49 -12.37
N TYR A 102 -5.52 0.24 -11.11
CA TYR A 102 -6.30 0.64 -9.96
C TYR A 102 -7.81 0.35 -10.10
N ALA A 103 -8.16 -0.79 -10.72
CA ALA A 103 -9.51 -1.31 -10.70
C ALA A 103 -9.71 -2.09 -9.40
N ARG A 104 -10.62 -1.63 -8.56
CA ARG A 104 -10.87 -2.10 -7.19
C ARG A 104 -12.39 -2.26 -6.96
N LEU A 105 -12.81 -3.06 -5.99
CA LEU A 105 -14.22 -3.03 -5.55
C LEU A 105 -14.58 -1.64 -5.04
N VAL A 106 -13.76 -1.11 -4.14
CA VAL A 106 -13.74 0.28 -3.71
C VAL A 106 -12.30 0.81 -3.83
N GLY A 107 -12.10 2.08 -4.12
CA GLY A 107 -10.77 2.69 -4.26
C GLY A 107 -10.72 4.06 -3.61
N TYR A 108 -9.51 4.60 -3.43
CA TYR A 108 -9.34 5.99 -3.03
C TYR A 108 -9.53 6.94 -4.21
N ASP A 109 -10.21 8.04 -3.99
CA ASP A 109 -10.18 9.20 -4.87
C ASP A 109 -8.91 10.06 -4.64
N ARG A 110 -8.76 11.17 -5.39
CA ARG A 110 -7.61 12.09 -5.24
C ARG A 110 -7.55 12.80 -3.88
N ASN A 111 -8.67 12.83 -3.13
CA ASN A 111 -8.77 13.39 -1.79
C ASN A 111 -8.61 12.33 -0.70
N LEU A 112 -8.26 11.10 -1.09
CA LEU A 112 -8.09 9.94 -0.22
C LEU A 112 -9.39 9.48 0.46
N ASN A 113 -10.55 9.77 -0.12
CA ASN A 113 -11.82 9.18 0.28
C ASN A 113 -12.01 7.82 -0.40
N ILE A 114 -12.55 6.85 0.33
CA ILE A 114 -12.93 5.55 -0.25
C ILE A 114 -14.25 5.71 -1.00
N VAL A 115 -14.26 5.34 -2.28
CA VAL A 115 -15.41 5.43 -3.17
C VAL A 115 -15.61 4.11 -3.93
N PRO A 116 -16.85 3.74 -4.30
CA PRO A 116 -17.14 2.61 -5.17
C PRO A 116 -16.47 2.75 -6.54
N ASP A 117 -15.96 1.63 -7.08
CA ASP A 117 -15.36 1.56 -8.42
C ASP A 117 -15.99 0.41 -9.24
N MET A 118 -15.57 -0.86 -9.04
CA MET A 118 -16.26 -2.00 -9.64
C MET A 118 -17.65 -2.20 -9.03
N LEU A 119 -17.82 -1.83 -7.75
CA LEU A 119 -19.14 -1.80 -7.13
C LEU A 119 -19.99 -0.66 -7.69
N GLU A 120 -21.29 -0.90 -7.85
CA GLU A 120 -22.27 0.16 -8.07
C GLU A 120 -22.50 0.97 -6.80
N SER A 121 -22.60 0.27 -5.65
CA SER A 121 -22.78 0.87 -4.33
C SER A 121 -22.30 -0.07 -3.24
N ILE A 122 -22.10 0.50 -2.05
CA ILE A 122 -21.84 -0.22 -0.81
C ILE A 122 -22.59 0.43 0.34
N GLU A 123 -23.26 -0.39 1.16
CA GLU A 123 -23.87 0.01 2.41
C GLU A 123 -23.04 -0.56 3.56
N VAL A 124 -22.66 0.29 4.51
CA VAL A 124 -21.92 -0.09 5.71
C VAL A 124 -22.76 0.20 6.95
N LYS A 125 -22.92 -0.79 7.83
CA LYS A 125 -23.59 -0.67 9.12
C LYS A 125 -22.64 -1.08 10.24
N GLU A 126 -22.46 -0.20 11.21
CA GLU A 126 -21.66 -0.45 12.43
C GLU A 126 -20.23 -0.94 12.15
N ASP A 127 -19.63 -0.56 11.01
CA ASP A 127 -18.34 -1.06 10.55
C ASP A 127 -18.20 -2.59 10.54
N ARG A 128 -19.31 -3.35 10.60
CA ARG A 128 -19.32 -4.82 10.66
C ARG A 128 -20.23 -5.52 9.66
N ILE A 129 -21.17 -4.81 9.04
CA ILE A 129 -22.05 -5.33 8.00
C ILE A 129 -21.81 -4.53 6.74
N PHE A 130 -21.28 -5.19 5.71
CA PHE A 130 -20.94 -4.59 4.42
C PHE A 130 -21.78 -5.27 3.34
N THR A 131 -22.75 -4.53 2.78
CA THR A 131 -23.56 -5.01 1.66
C THR A 131 -23.06 -4.35 0.38
N MET A 132 -22.48 -5.15 -0.49
CA MET A 132 -21.81 -4.73 -1.73
C MET A 132 -22.65 -5.09 -2.93
N LYS A 133 -22.97 -4.11 -3.78
CA LYS A 133 -23.72 -4.29 -5.01
C LYS A 133 -22.80 -4.13 -6.22
N LEU A 134 -22.68 -5.18 -7.01
CA LEU A 134 -21.94 -5.17 -8.28
C LEU A 134 -22.73 -4.42 -9.35
N ARG A 135 -22.05 -3.89 -10.36
CA ARG A 135 -22.69 -3.31 -11.55
C ARG A 135 -23.32 -4.45 -12.40
N PRO A 136 -24.65 -4.43 -12.65
CA PRO A 136 -25.27 -5.47 -13.48
C PRO A 136 -24.61 -5.55 -14.87
N GLY A 137 -24.37 -6.76 -15.35
CA GLY A 137 -23.75 -7.00 -16.66
C GLY A 137 -22.24 -6.79 -16.71
N HIS A 138 -21.56 -6.57 -15.58
CA HIS A 138 -20.09 -6.49 -15.53
C HIS A 138 -19.46 -7.83 -15.97
N LYS A 139 -18.34 -7.76 -16.68
CA LYS A 139 -17.67 -8.93 -17.28
C LYS A 139 -16.18 -8.93 -16.98
N TRP A 140 -15.62 -10.13 -16.90
CA TRP A 140 -14.19 -10.37 -16.98
C TRP A 140 -13.63 -10.04 -18.36
N SER A 141 -12.31 -9.94 -18.47
CA SER A 141 -11.63 -9.57 -19.72
C SER A 141 -11.82 -10.55 -20.87
N ASP A 142 -12.28 -11.76 -20.60
CA ASP A 142 -12.65 -12.79 -21.59
C ASP A 142 -14.15 -12.77 -21.94
N GLY A 143 -14.91 -11.82 -21.41
CA GLY A 143 -16.34 -11.65 -21.66
C GLY A 143 -17.26 -12.46 -20.77
N GLN A 144 -16.74 -13.30 -19.88
CA GLN A 144 -17.57 -14.05 -18.91
C GLN A 144 -18.13 -13.12 -17.84
N PRO A 145 -19.36 -13.37 -17.35
CA PRO A 145 -19.99 -12.53 -16.33
C PRO A 145 -19.17 -12.48 -15.02
N PHE A 146 -19.04 -11.28 -14.43
CA PHE A 146 -18.56 -11.08 -13.07
C PHE A 146 -19.76 -10.98 -12.12
N THR A 147 -19.90 -11.94 -11.22
CA THR A 147 -21.09 -12.11 -10.37
C THR A 147 -20.71 -12.53 -8.94
N THR A 148 -21.71 -12.69 -8.07
CA THR A 148 -21.52 -13.23 -6.72
C THR A 148 -20.99 -14.67 -6.68
N GLU A 149 -21.04 -15.42 -7.81
CA GLU A 149 -20.42 -16.74 -7.91
C GLU A 149 -18.88 -16.66 -7.80
N ASP A 150 -18.27 -15.57 -8.26
CA ASP A 150 -16.83 -15.34 -8.13
C ASP A 150 -16.40 -15.11 -6.68
N PHE A 151 -17.28 -14.51 -5.86
CA PHE A 151 -17.11 -14.35 -4.42
C PHE A 151 -17.35 -15.65 -3.67
N ARG A 152 -18.40 -16.41 -4.06
CA ARG A 152 -18.71 -17.73 -3.48
C ARG A 152 -17.54 -18.69 -3.70
N TYR A 153 -17.05 -18.78 -4.94
CA TYR A 153 -15.92 -19.63 -5.28
C TYR A 153 -14.68 -19.29 -4.43
N TYR A 154 -14.36 -18.00 -4.32
CA TYR A 154 -13.25 -17.57 -3.48
C TYR A 154 -13.47 -17.99 -2.02
N TRP A 155 -14.62 -17.68 -1.44
CA TRP A 155 -14.85 -17.90 -0.02
C TRP A 155 -14.96 -19.39 0.34
N GLU A 156 -15.78 -20.13 -0.40
CA GLU A 156 -16.08 -21.52 -0.07
C GLU A 156 -15.04 -22.50 -0.60
N ASP A 157 -14.55 -22.28 -1.83
CA ASP A 157 -13.71 -23.26 -2.54
C ASP A 157 -12.20 -22.91 -2.51
N VAL A 158 -11.82 -21.69 -2.14
CA VAL A 158 -10.41 -21.27 -2.07
C VAL A 158 -10.01 -20.92 -0.64
N ALA A 159 -10.60 -19.90 -0.03
CA ALA A 159 -10.17 -19.39 1.27
C ALA A 159 -10.43 -20.38 2.43
N ASN A 160 -11.45 -21.21 2.33
CA ASN A 160 -11.80 -22.25 3.31
C ASN A 160 -11.41 -23.68 2.90
N ASP A 161 -10.77 -23.86 1.73
CA ASP A 161 -10.20 -25.15 1.35
C ASP A 161 -8.83 -25.36 2.03
N LYS A 162 -8.65 -26.46 2.73
CA LYS A 162 -7.44 -26.76 3.52
C LYS A 162 -6.21 -27.06 2.67
N GLU A 163 -6.35 -27.43 1.40
CA GLU A 163 -5.22 -27.69 0.50
C GLU A 163 -4.81 -26.40 -0.22
N LEU A 164 -5.76 -25.54 -0.59
CA LEU A 164 -5.49 -24.24 -1.22
C LEU A 164 -5.06 -23.20 -0.19
N SER A 165 -5.67 -23.20 0.98
CA SER A 165 -5.43 -22.26 2.08
C SER A 165 -5.22 -23.00 3.40
N PRO A 166 -4.04 -23.65 3.61
CA PRO A 166 -3.75 -24.44 4.82
C PRO A 166 -3.84 -23.62 6.11
N ALA A 167 -3.55 -22.32 6.06
CA ALA A 167 -3.67 -21.38 7.19
C ALA A 167 -5.10 -20.88 7.42
N GLY A 168 -6.03 -21.18 6.53
CA GLY A 168 -7.38 -20.63 6.51
C GLY A 168 -7.50 -19.31 5.74
N PRO A 169 -8.60 -18.59 5.90
CA PRO A 169 -8.82 -17.30 5.28
C PRO A 169 -7.74 -16.27 5.66
N PRO A 170 -7.49 -15.24 4.81
CA PRO A 170 -6.56 -14.16 5.14
C PRO A 170 -6.88 -13.48 6.48
N ALA A 171 -5.83 -13.09 7.22
CA ALA A 171 -5.97 -12.46 8.54
C ALA A 171 -6.83 -11.18 8.50
N GLU A 172 -6.80 -10.46 7.38
CA GLU A 172 -7.60 -9.25 7.14
C GLU A 172 -9.13 -9.52 7.12
N LEU A 173 -9.53 -10.77 6.90
CA LEU A 173 -10.94 -11.20 6.99
C LEU A 173 -11.31 -11.73 8.38
N LEU A 174 -10.37 -11.80 9.31
CA LEU A 174 -10.61 -12.32 10.66
C LEU A 174 -10.66 -11.16 11.66
N VAL A 175 -11.66 -11.15 12.52
CA VAL A 175 -11.73 -10.26 13.68
C VAL A 175 -11.70 -11.11 14.94
N GLY A 176 -10.65 -11.02 15.75
CA GLY A 176 -10.45 -11.90 16.90
C GLY A 176 -10.39 -13.38 16.49
N ALA A 177 -9.74 -13.71 15.36
CA ALA A 177 -9.70 -15.05 14.75
C ALA A 177 -11.07 -15.60 14.26
N VAL A 178 -12.13 -14.78 14.24
CA VAL A 178 -13.46 -15.17 13.79
C VAL A 178 -13.70 -14.66 12.36
N PRO A 179 -14.02 -15.55 11.40
CA PRO A 179 -14.32 -15.15 10.03
C PRO A 179 -15.71 -14.49 9.91
N PRO A 180 -16.00 -13.77 8.81
CA PRO A 180 -17.33 -13.23 8.55
C PRO A 180 -18.32 -14.33 8.17
N LYS A 181 -19.59 -14.06 8.39
CA LYS A 181 -20.67 -14.70 7.65
C LYS A 181 -20.77 -14.04 6.28
N VAL A 182 -20.68 -14.83 5.20
CA VAL A 182 -20.81 -14.36 3.81
C VAL A 182 -22.14 -14.83 3.24
N GLU A 183 -22.92 -13.93 2.67
CA GLU A 183 -24.25 -14.19 2.11
C GLU A 183 -24.33 -13.67 0.67
N TYR A 184 -24.80 -14.50 -0.25
CA TYR A 184 -25.00 -14.19 -1.67
C TYR A 184 -26.48 -13.92 -1.87
N LEU A 185 -26.91 -12.66 -1.75
CA LEU A 185 -28.32 -12.27 -1.72
C LEU A 185 -28.98 -12.42 -3.10
N ASP A 186 -28.22 -12.13 -4.16
CA ASP A 186 -28.59 -12.36 -5.55
C ASP A 186 -27.32 -12.44 -6.41
N LYS A 187 -27.45 -12.45 -7.77
CA LYS A 187 -26.30 -12.53 -8.68
C LYS A 187 -25.35 -11.33 -8.64
N THR A 188 -25.77 -10.23 -8.03
CA THR A 188 -25.03 -8.96 -7.99
C THR A 188 -24.80 -8.42 -6.58
N THR A 189 -25.40 -9.03 -5.55
CA THR A 189 -25.34 -8.51 -4.18
C THR A 189 -24.75 -9.54 -3.22
N VAL A 190 -23.61 -9.20 -2.61
CA VAL A 190 -22.93 -9.99 -1.58
C VAL A 190 -22.85 -9.20 -0.28
N ARG A 191 -23.03 -9.91 0.85
CA ARG A 191 -22.93 -9.32 2.20
C ARG A 191 -21.92 -10.05 3.04
N TYR A 192 -21.03 -9.27 3.68
CA TYR A 192 -20.09 -9.73 4.69
C TYR A 192 -20.54 -9.20 6.06
N THR A 193 -20.66 -10.09 7.06
CA THR A 193 -21.10 -9.74 8.41
C THR A 193 -20.15 -10.32 9.43
N TRP A 194 -19.51 -9.46 10.23
CA TRP A 194 -18.71 -9.85 11.38
C TRP A 194 -19.48 -9.70 12.69
N ALA A 195 -19.08 -10.45 13.72
CA ALA A 195 -19.64 -10.29 15.07
C ALA A 195 -19.23 -8.95 15.72
N GLN A 196 -18.03 -8.45 15.37
CA GLN A 196 -17.47 -7.18 15.81
C GLN A 196 -17.11 -6.31 14.61
N ALA A 197 -16.81 -5.02 14.84
CA ALA A 197 -16.42 -4.11 13.77
C ALA A 197 -15.12 -4.57 13.07
N ASN A 198 -15.08 -4.41 11.74
CA ASN A 198 -13.89 -4.59 10.90
C ASN A 198 -13.66 -3.32 10.05
N PRO A 199 -13.20 -2.23 10.66
CA PRO A 199 -13.01 -0.95 9.96
C PRO A 199 -11.93 -1.00 8.88
N ASP A 200 -11.02 -1.99 8.93
CA ASP A 200 -9.95 -2.17 7.94
C ASP A 200 -10.44 -2.78 6.62
N PHE A 201 -11.64 -3.34 6.57
CA PHE A 201 -12.09 -4.12 5.43
C PHE A 201 -12.09 -3.30 4.12
N LEU A 202 -12.64 -2.09 4.12
CA LEU A 202 -12.63 -1.22 2.92
C LEU A 202 -11.24 -0.68 2.57
N PRO A 203 -10.43 -0.17 3.53
CA PRO A 203 -9.05 0.24 3.26
C PRO A 203 -8.20 -0.88 2.64
N ARG A 204 -8.31 -2.12 3.12
CA ARG A 204 -7.58 -3.27 2.55
C ARG A 204 -7.99 -3.59 1.11
N MET A 205 -9.25 -3.40 0.75
CA MET A 205 -9.71 -3.55 -0.64
C MET A 205 -9.26 -2.39 -1.54
N ALA A 206 -9.13 -1.18 -0.99
CA ALA A 206 -8.71 0.03 -1.72
C ALA A 206 -7.20 0.15 -1.87
N GLY A 207 -6.42 -0.60 -1.12
CA GLY A 207 -4.96 -0.51 -1.07
C GLY A 207 -4.25 -0.85 -2.39
N PRO A 208 -2.94 -0.59 -2.46
CA PRO A 208 -2.12 -0.86 -3.67
C PRO A 208 -1.99 -2.37 -3.94
N SER A 209 -1.93 -3.19 -2.89
CA SER A 209 -2.05 -4.65 -2.96
C SER A 209 -3.43 -5.01 -2.39
N PRO A 210 -4.48 -5.02 -3.23
CA PRO A 210 -5.84 -5.13 -2.73
C PRO A 210 -6.14 -6.53 -2.18
N LEU A 211 -6.96 -6.57 -1.14
CA LEU A 211 -7.57 -7.80 -0.67
C LEU A 211 -8.59 -8.28 -1.72
N PHE A 212 -8.19 -9.27 -2.52
CA PHE A 212 -9.08 -9.87 -3.51
C PHE A 212 -10.00 -10.90 -2.84
N ILE A 213 -11.27 -10.57 -2.66
CA ILE A 213 -12.32 -11.44 -2.09
C ILE A 213 -13.18 -12.11 -3.16
N PHE A 214 -12.67 -12.21 -4.37
CA PHE A 214 -13.31 -12.84 -5.52
C PHE A 214 -12.25 -13.45 -6.45
N ARG A 215 -12.63 -14.40 -7.27
CA ARG A 215 -11.77 -15.07 -8.26
C ARG A 215 -12.58 -15.37 -9.52
N PRO A 216 -11.94 -15.43 -10.73
CA PRO A 216 -12.62 -15.86 -11.96
C PRO A 216 -12.99 -17.34 -11.88
N ALA A 217 -14.16 -17.62 -11.28
CA ALA A 217 -14.62 -18.97 -10.98
C ALA A 217 -14.68 -19.86 -12.23
N HIS A 218 -15.13 -19.34 -13.37
CA HIS A 218 -15.22 -20.08 -14.64
C HIS A 218 -13.85 -20.58 -15.14
N TYR A 219 -12.78 -19.83 -14.91
CA TYR A 219 -11.41 -20.21 -15.26
C TYR A 219 -10.81 -21.20 -14.25
N LEU A 220 -10.89 -20.87 -12.96
CA LEU A 220 -10.19 -21.63 -11.91
C LEU A 220 -10.87 -22.96 -11.55
N LYS A 221 -12.17 -23.10 -11.76
CA LYS A 221 -12.87 -24.39 -11.59
C LYS A 221 -12.27 -25.50 -12.47
N GLN A 222 -11.69 -25.17 -13.61
CA GLN A 222 -11.00 -26.13 -14.46
C GLN A 222 -9.73 -26.70 -13.82
N LEU A 223 -9.14 -25.98 -12.85
CA LEU A 223 -7.93 -26.35 -12.11
C LEU A 223 -8.24 -26.90 -10.71
N HIS A 224 -9.51 -26.94 -10.31
CA HIS A 224 -9.93 -27.32 -8.96
C HIS A 224 -10.48 -28.74 -8.91
N LYS A 225 -9.95 -29.59 -8.02
CA LYS A 225 -10.33 -31.03 -7.91
C LYS A 225 -11.83 -31.29 -7.73
N LYS A 226 -12.55 -30.38 -7.06
CA LYS A 226 -14.01 -30.47 -6.85
C LYS A 226 -14.81 -30.41 -8.15
N TYR A 227 -14.32 -29.66 -9.13
CA TYR A 227 -14.98 -29.40 -10.42
C TYR A 227 -14.36 -30.17 -11.58
N ASN A 228 -13.08 -30.50 -11.46
CA ASN A 228 -12.31 -31.24 -12.46
C ASN A 228 -11.45 -32.33 -11.80
N PRO A 229 -11.99 -33.52 -11.52
CA PRO A 229 -11.23 -34.62 -10.88
C PRO A 229 -9.99 -35.07 -11.65
N LYS A 230 -9.88 -34.77 -12.96
CA LYS A 230 -8.71 -35.12 -13.78
C LYS A 230 -7.41 -34.49 -13.30
N VAL A 231 -7.47 -33.40 -12.54
CA VAL A 231 -6.26 -32.78 -11.95
C VAL A 231 -5.57 -33.72 -10.95
N LEU A 232 -6.32 -34.59 -10.24
CA LEU A 232 -5.77 -35.60 -9.35
C LEU A 232 -5.11 -36.77 -10.09
N GLU A 233 -5.61 -37.10 -11.30
CA GLU A 233 -4.98 -38.11 -12.16
C GLU A 233 -3.63 -37.61 -12.68
N ALA A 234 -3.56 -36.32 -13.04
CA ALA A 234 -2.32 -35.65 -13.45
C ALA A 234 -1.28 -35.63 -12.33
N ASP A 235 -1.69 -35.39 -11.07
CA ASP A 235 -0.80 -35.44 -9.88
C ASP A 235 -0.21 -36.84 -9.66
N LYS A 236 -1.02 -37.89 -9.85
CA LYS A 236 -0.57 -39.28 -9.73
C LYS A 236 0.38 -39.69 -10.85
N ALA A 237 0.13 -39.18 -12.06
CA ALA A 237 0.93 -39.52 -13.24
C ALA A 237 2.33 -38.92 -13.19
N ASP A 238 2.53 -37.80 -12.52
CA ASP A 238 3.84 -37.14 -12.37
C ASP A 238 4.03 -36.55 -10.97
N PRO A 239 4.41 -37.38 -9.97
CA PRO A 239 4.60 -36.92 -8.58
C PRO A 239 5.73 -35.91 -8.40
N GLY A 240 6.61 -35.74 -9.39
CA GLY A 240 7.68 -34.72 -9.38
C GLY A 240 7.20 -33.31 -9.76
N LYS A 241 6.00 -33.20 -10.31
CA LYS A 241 5.37 -31.89 -10.61
C LYS A 241 4.65 -31.32 -9.39
N ARG A 242 4.30 -30.04 -9.52
CA ARG A 242 3.42 -29.38 -8.53
C ARG A 242 2.08 -30.08 -8.51
N ASN A 243 1.55 -30.36 -7.33
CA ASN A 243 0.21 -30.89 -7.15
C ASN A 243 -0.85 -29.88 -7.64
N TRP A 244 -2.11 -30.33 -7.73
CA TRP A 244 -3.23 -29.51 -8.19
C TRP A 244 -3.37 -28.19 -7.42
N ALA A 245 -3.21 -28.23 -6.07
CA ALA A 245 -3.37 -27.04 -5.23
C ALA A 245 -2.27 -26.01 -5.50
N ALA A 246 -1.00 -26.44 -5.59
CA ALA A 246 0.11 -25.57 -5.93
C ALA A 246 -0.01 -25.01 -7.37
N THR A 247 -0.58 -25.80 -8.31
CA THR A 247 -0.87 -25.36 -9.66
C THR A 247 -1.98 -24.32 -9.66
N HIS A 248 -3.10 -24.59 -8.98
CA HIS A 248 -4.20 -23.65 -8.84
C HIS A 248 -3.74 -22.31 -8.25
N ASN A 249 -3.02 -22.33 -7.11
CA ASN A 249 -2.53 -21.11 -6.44
C ASN A 249 -1.57 -20.30 -7.31
N ARG A 250 -0.75 -20.96 -8.14
CA ARG A 250 0.12 -20.27 -9.10
C ARG A 250 -0.69 -19.58 -10.19
N GLU A 251 -1.67 -20.28 -10.77
CA GLU A 251 -2.49 -19.76 -11.86
C GLU A 251 -3.51 -18.71 -11.40
N ASP A 252 -3.86 -18.68 -10.08
CA ASP A 252 -4.79 -17.77 -9.42
C ASP A 252 -4.18 -16.40 -9.03
N ASN A 253 -2.90 -16.16 -9.24
CA ASN A 253 -2.26 -14.96 -8.70
C ASN A 253 -2.64 -13.69 -9.49
N MET A 254 -3.82 -13.13 -9.20
CA MET A 254 -4.34 -11.90 -9.82
C MET A 254 -3.45 -10.68 -9.60
N TYR A 255 -2.73 -10.62 -8.46
CA TYR A 255 -1.85 -9.49 -8.14
C TYR A 255 -0.54 -9.54 -8.92
N GLN A 256 0.05 -10.72 -9.12
CA GLN A 256 1.33 -10.83 -9.84
C GLN A 256 1.19 -10.44 -11.33
N PHE A 257 0.03 -10.66 -11.93
CA PHE A 257 -0.31 -10.24 -13.29
C PHE A 257 0.59 -10.81 -14.40
N ASP A 258 1.20 -11.95 -14.15
CA ASP A 258 2.16 -12.61 -15.06
C ASP A 258 1.59 -13.84 -15.79
N ASN A 259 0.32 -14.17 -15.53
CA ASN A 259 -0.41 -15.20 -16.23
C ASN A 259 -1.36 -14.59 -17.29
N PRO A 260 -1.02 -14.61 -18.60
CA PRO A 260 -1.85 -14.00 -19.64
C PRO A 260 -3.17 -14.77 -19.90
N LYS A 261 -3.36 -15.95 -19.30
CA LYS A 261 -4.60 -16.73 -19.41
C LYS A 261 -5.60 -16.41 -18.29
N LEU A 262 -5.14 -15.83 -17.19
CA LEU A 262 -6.00 -15.48 -16.06
C LEU A 262 -6.86 -14.27 -16.42
N PRO A 263 -8.19 -14.39 -16.47
CA PRO A 263 -9.07 -13.26 -16.71
C PRO A 263 -8.86 -12.15 -15.66
N THR A 264 -8.95 -10.90 -16.08
CA THR A 264 -8.74 -9.74 -15.21
C THR A 264 -9.87 -8.73 -15.34
N LEU A 265 -10.03 -7.87 -14.32
CA LEU A 265 -10.92 -6.71 -14.35
C LEU A 265 -10.13 -5.38 -14.48
N GLN A 266 -8.79 -5.48 -14.69
CA GLN A 266 -7.93 -4.32 -14.88
C GLN A 266 -8.13 -3.66 -16.26
N PRO A 267 -7.75 -2.37 -16.44
CA PRO A 267 -7.93 -1.67 -17.72
C PRO A 267 -7.10 -2.24 -18.88
N TRP A 268 -6.01 -2.93 -18.57
CA TRP A 268 -5.17 -3.62 -19.54
C TRP A 268 -5.00 -5.09 -19.17
N ILE A 269 -4.80 -5.93 -20.17
CA ILE A 269 -4.60 -7.38 -20.08
C ILE A 269 -3.16 -7.68 -20.45
N ASN A 270 -2.40 -8.34 -19.59
CA ASN A 270 -1.07 -8.81 -19.94
C ASN A 270 -1.15 -9.92 -21.00
N THR A 271 -0.38 -9.78 -22.07
CA THR A 271 -0.29 -10.76 -23.16
C THR A 271 1.02 -11.56 -23.16
N THR A 272 1.94 -11.23 -22.25
CA THR A 272 3.29 -11.81 -22.22
C THR A 272 3.44 -12.78 -21.06
N LYS A 273 3.89 -14.00 -21.38
CA LYS A 273 4.21 -15.03 -20.38
C LYS A 273 5.71 -15.00 -20.03
N PRO A 274 6.08 -15.04 -18.73
CA PRO A 274 7.47 -15.22 -18.32
C PRO A 274 8.07 -16.58 -18.76
N PRO A 275 9.40 -16.68 -18.98
CA PRO A 275 10.38 -15.59 -18.92
C PRO A 275 10.33 -14.67 -20.14
N ALA A 276 10.52 -13.37 -19.93
CA ALA A 276 10.49 -12.36 -20.98
C ALA A 276 11.40 -11.19 -20.60
N ASP A 277 11.92 -10.48 -21.61
CA ASP A 277 12.70 -9.24 -21.47
C ASP A 277 11.83 -7.98 -21.44
N ARG A 278 10.55 -8.12 -21.82
CA ARG A 278 9.53 -7.07 -21.78
C ARG A 278 8.15 -7.68 -21.61
N PHE A 279 7.25 -6.92 -21.01
CA PHE A 279 5.83 -7.26 -20.94
C PHE A 279 5.01 -6.31 -21.80
N VAL A 280 3.99 -6.83 -22.44
CA VAL A 280 3.02 -6.08 -23.25
C VAL A 280 1.64 -6.31 -22.68
N ALA A 281 0.96 -5.23 -22.34
CA ALA A 281 -0.44 -5.25 -21.95
C ALA A 281 -1.28 -4.49 -22.99
N VAL A 282 -2.46 -5.03 -23.30
CA VAL A 282 -3.40 -4.47 -24.28
C VAL A 282 -4.70 -4.07 -23.60
N ARG A 283 -5.40 -3.10 -24.16
CA ARG A 283 -6.69 -2.62 -23.67
C ARG A 283 -7.65 -3.80 -23.40
N ASN A 284 -8.30 -3.75 -22.23
CA ASN A 284 -9.38 -4.69 -21.89
C ASN A 284 -10.69 -4.25 -22.57
N PRO A 285 -11.27 -5.04 -23.50
CA PRO A 285 -12.49 -4.69 -24.20
C PRO A 285 -13.74 -4.65 -23.29
N PHE A 286 -13.67 -5.24 -22.10
CA PHE A 286 -14.79 -5.32 -21.16
C PHE A 286 -14.58 -4.44 -19.91
N PHE A 287 -13.62 -3.49 -19.95
CA PHE A 287 -13.37 -2.60 -18.83
C PHE A 287 -14.56 -1.70 -18.54
N HIS A 288 -14.93 -1.55 -17.27
CA HIS A 288 -16.21 -1.01 -16.82
C HIS A 288 -16.32 0.51 -16.76
N ARG A 289 -15.22 1.25 -17.01
CA ARG A 289 -15.20 2.71 -16.92
C ARG A 289 -15.40 3.36 -18.28
N VAL A 290 -16.12 4.50 -18.27
CA VAL A 290 -16.30 5.37 -19.44
C VAL A 290 -16.03 6.82 -19.05
N ASP A 291 -15.71 7.69 -20.02
CA ASP A 291 -15.74 9.12 -19.82
C ASP A 291 -17.19 9.68 -19.93
N GLU A 292 -17.37 10.94 -19.62
CA GLU A 292 -18.69 11.62 -19.68
C GLU A 292 -19.29 11.69 -21.09
N ASN A 293 -18.47 11.49 -22.13
CA ASN A 293 -18.92 11.40 -23.54
C ASN A 293 -19.18 9.95 -24.00
N GLY A 294 -19.15 8.97 -23.10
CA GLY A 294 -19.43 7.57 -23.40
C GLY A 294 -18.32 6.81 -24.10
N ARG A 295 -17.09 7.31 -24.11
CA ARG A 295 -15.92 6.60 -24.62
C ARG A 295 -15.42 5.63 -23.54
N GLN A 296 -15.27 4.35 -23.91
CA GLN A 296 -14.73 3.37 -22.98
C GLN A 296 -13.26 3.63 -22.67
N LEU A 297 -12.89 3.66 -21.38
CA LEU A 297 -11.51 3.71 -20.94
C LEU A 297 -10.84 2.30 -21.00
N PRO A 298 -9.51 2.22 -20.99
CA PRO A 298 -8.52 3.29 -20.98
C PRO A 298 -8.45 4.02 -22.34
N TYR A 299 -7.88 5.24 -22.38
CA TYR A 299 -7.63 5.89 -23.69
C TYR A 299 -6.45 5.26 -24.42
N ILE A 300 -5.41 4.83 -23.70
CA ILE A 300 -4.20 4.19 -24.26
C ILE A 300 -4.48 2.75 -24.62
N ASP A 301 -4.10 2.34 -25.84
CA ASP A 301 -4.35 1.00 -26.35
C ASP A 301 -3.39 -0.06 -25.81
N ARG A 302 -2.12 0.32 -25.56
CA ARG A 302 -1.07 -0.62 -25.14
C ARG A 302 -0.19 -0.01 -24.07
N VAL A 303 0.32 -0.87 -23.19
CA VAL A 303 1.42 -0.55 -22.28
C VAL A 303 2.56 -1.53 -22.53
N VAL A 304 3.77 -1.02 -22.72
CA VAL A 304 4.97 -1.82 -22.96
C VAL A 304 5.95 -1.55 -21.83
N MET A 305 6.41 -2.62 -21.19
CA MET A 305 7.28 -2.55 -20.01
C MET A 305 8.56 -3.37 -20.26
N PRO A 306 9.60 -2.78 -20.90
CA PRO A 306 10.92 -3.40 -21.00
C PRO A 306 11.57 -3.53 -19.62
N ILE A 307 12.28 -4.64 -19.40
CA ILE A 307 13.08 -4.85 -18.20
C ILE A 307 14.45 -4.20 -18.40
N ALA A 308 14.87 -3.38 -17.45
CA ALA A 308 16.20 -2.77 -17.40
C ALA A 308 16.75 -2.88 -15.98
N ASP A 309 18.08 -2.92 -15.83
CA ASP A 309 18.67 -2.80 -14.50
C ASP A 309 18.18 -1.50 -13.83
N GLY A 310 17.68 -1.60 -12.59
CA GLY A 310 17.10 -0.47 -11.86
C GLY A 310 18.05 0.74 -11.76
N LYS A 311 19.36 0.51 -11.72
CA LYS A 311 20.38 1.57 -11.71
C LYS A 311 20.49 2.31 -13.04
N LEU A 312 20.09 1.69 -14.15
CA LEU A 312 20.11 2.30 -15.48
C LEU A 312 18.79 3.01 -15.82
N ILE A 313 17.72 2.74 -15.10
CA ILE A 313 16.39 3.33 -15.36
C ILE A 313 16.44 4.88 -15.38
N PRO A 314 17.08 5.58 -14.43
CA PRO A 314 17.17 7.04 -14.50
C PRO A 314 17.80 7.56 -15.80
N ALA A 315 18.89 6.94 -16.25
CA ALA A 315 19.57 7.32 -17.50
C ALA A 315 18.69 7.06 -18.73
N LYS A 316 18.03 5.90 -18.79
CA LYS A 316 17.10 5.54 -19.87
C LYS A 316 15.87 6.45 -19.91
N ALA A 317 15.27 6.76 -18.77
CA ALA A 317 14.18 7.72 -18.67
C ALA A 317 14.63 9.12 -19.12
N GLY A 318 15.82 9.55 -18.71
CA GLY A 318 16.46 10.80 -19.15
C GLY A 318 16.79 10.83 -20.64
N ALA A 319 16.98 9.70 -21.29
CA ALA A 319 17.13 9.56 -22.75
C ALA A 319 15.79 9.51 -23.50
N GLY A 320 14.64 9.57 -22.82
CA GLY A 320 13.31 9.54 -23.43
C GLY A 320 12.80 8.12 -23.78
N GLU A 321 13.41 7.07 -23.24
CA GLU A 321 12.98 5.68 -23.47
C GLU A 321 11.70 5.30 -22.68
N SER A 322 11.19 6.18 -21.82
CA SER A 322 9.96 6.00 -21.06
C SER A 322 9.03 7.21 -21.21
N ASP A 323 7.74 6.96 -21.34
CA ASP A 323 6.72 8.02 -21.43
C ASP A 323 6.21 8.47 -20.05
N LEU A 324 6.28 7.58 -19.07
CA LEU A 324 5.91 7.84 -17.67
C LEU A 324 6.82 7.03 -16.76
N GLN A 325 7.63 7.71 -15.95
CA GLN A 325 8.55 7.03 -15.04
C GLN A 325 8.70 7.78 -13.72
N ALA A 326 8.53 7.05 -12.62
CA ALA A 326 8.88 7.49 -11.27
C ALA A 326 9.56 6.35 -10.50
N ARG A 327 9.14 5.10 -10.75
CA ARG A 327 9.75 3.92 -10.13
C ARG A 327 11.21 3.79 -10.55
N ASP A 328 12.05 3.48 -9.58
CA ASP A 328 13.53 3.39 -9.72
C ASP A 328 14.19 4.73 -10.11
N ILE A 329 13.49 5.87 -9.88
CA ILE A 329 14.05 7.22 -9.94
C ILE A 329 14.10 7.78 -8.51
N GLN A 330 15.21 8.40 -8.16
CA GLN A 330 15.48 9.00 -6.85
C GLN A 330 15.64 10.52 -6.98
N PHE A 331 15.53 11.24 -5.86
CA PHE A 331 15.64 12.70 -5.86
C PHE A 331 16.99 13.21 -6.40
N ASN A 332 18.08 12.51 -6.14
CA ASN A 332 19.41 12.86 -6.65
C ASN A 332 19.49 12.84 -8.20
N ASN A 333 18.56 12.16 -8.88
CA ASN A 333 18.50 12.17 -10.34
C ASN A 333 17.83 13.44 -10.90
N TYR A 334 17.19 14.27 -10.08
CA TYR A 334 16.37 15.40 -10.52
C TYR A 334 17.14 16.39 -11.40
N THR A 335 18.34 16.82 -10.98
CA THR A 335 19.14 17.79 -11.72
C THR A 335 19.52 17.28 -13.10
N PHE A 336 19.91 16.00 -13.20
CA PHE A 336 20.22 15.35 -14.47
C PHE A 336 18.97 15.28 -15.38
N LEU A 337 17.86 14.81 -14.86
CA LEU A 337 16.60 14.71 -15.59
C LEU A 337 16.14 16.09 -16.08
N LYS A 338 16.24 17.11 -15.25
CA LYS A 338 15.86 18.48 -15.59
C LYS A 338 16.67 19.05 -16.75
N LYS A 339 17.97 18.73 -16.84
CA LYS A 339 18.83 19.14 -17.97
C LYS A 339 18.44 18.46 -19.29
N GLY A 340 17.93 17.22 -19.23
CA GLY A 340 17.53 16.45 -20.42
C GLY A 340 16.18 16.81 -21.03
N GLU A 341 15.32 17.55 -20.33
CA GLU A 341 13.92 17.79 -20.71
C GLU A 341 13.73 18.29 -22.16
N LYS A 342 14.50 19.32 -22.55
CA LYS A 342 14.33 19.96 -23.88
C LYS A 342 14.79 19.05 -25.02
N VAL A 343 15.83 18.27 -24.78
CA VAL A 343 16.45 17.42 -25.83
C VAL A 343 15.63 16.16 -26.05
N ASN A 344 15.09 15.57 -24.97
CA ASN A 344 14.47 14.25 -24.99
C ASN A 344 12.93 14.29 -24.84
N ASN A 345 12.32 15.47 -25.07
CA ASN A 345 10.88 15.67 -25.18
C ASN A 345 10.04 15.15 -24.00
N TYR A 346 10.52 15.41 -22.79
CA TYR A 346 9.76 15.14 -21.55
C TYR A 346 9.81 16.35 -20.62
N ARG A 347 9.03 16.26 -19.54
CA ARG A 347 9.04 17.16 -18.38
C ARG A 347 9.22 16.36 -17.11
N THR A 348 9.88 16.92 -16.11
CA THR A 348 10.08 16.30 -14.80
C THR A 348 9.29 17.06 -13.75
N PHE A 349 8.30 16.40 -13.16
CA PHE A 349 7.56 16.91 -12.02
C PHE A 349 8.22 16.48 -10.71
N LEU A 350 7.93 17.20 -9.65
CA LEU A 350 8.26 16.82 -8.28
C LEU A 350 6.96 16.57 -7.52
N TRP A 351 6.69 15.30 -7.22
CA TRP A 351 5.54 14.89 -6.45
C TRP A 351 5.93 14.67 -4.99
N ARG A 352 5.02 14.97 -4.07
CA ARG A 352 5.23 14.69 -2.66
C ARG A 352 5.22 13.18 -2.41
N THR A 353 6.01 12.74 -1.42
CA THR A 353 5.86 11.40 -0.85
C THR A 353 5.05 11.49 0.44
N GLY A 354 4.30 10.43 0.75
CA GLY A 354 3.46 10.37 1.95
C GLY A 354 4.01 9.46 3.04
N GLN A 355 5.27 9.01 2.91
CA GLN A 355 5.91 8.15 3.92
C GLN A 355 6.26 8.93 5.17
N GLY A 356 6.18 8.27 6.34
CA GLY A 356 6.54 8.87 7.62
C GLY A 356 8.02 9.22 7.78
N SER A 357 8.90 8.51 7.07
CA SER A 357 10.29 8.88 6.84
C SER A 357 10.76 8.31 5.52
N HIS A 358 11.49 9.09 4.73
CA HIS A 358 12.05 8.61 3.46
C HIS A 358 13.07 7.50 3.70
N PHE A 359 13.91 7.68 4.72
CA PHE A 359 14.77 6.65 5.29
C PHE A 359 14.63 6.63 6.80
N ALA A 360 14.55 5.43 7.36
CA ALA A 360 14.62 5.18 8.79
C ALA A 360 15.58 4.02 9.07
N LEU A 361 16.25 4.08 10.21
CA LEU A 361 17.05 2.98 10.75
C LEU A 361 16.18 2.14 11.67
N PHE A 362 16.31 0.83 11.55
CA PHE A 362 15.54 -0.14 12.32
C PHE A 362 16.49 -1.03 13.14
N PRO A 363 16.78 -0.65 14.42
CA PRO A 363 17.46 -1.54 15.36
C PRO A 363 16.64 -2.82 15.54
N ASN A 364 17.23 -4.00 15.39
CA ASN A 364 16.50 -5.26 15.53
C ASN A 364 16.37 -5.65 17.01
N LEU A 365 15.19 -5.39 17.61
CA LEU A 365 14.88 -5.71 19.00
C LEU A 365 14.78 -7.23 19.27
N ASN A 366 14.73 -8.04 18.22
CA ASN A 366 14.78 -9.49 18.25
C ASN A 366 16.15 -10.05 17.83
N SER A 367 17.22 -9.24 17.93
CA SER A 367 18.58 -9.71 17.57
C SER A 367 18.92 -11.03 18.25
N SER A 368 19.58 -11.93 17.51
CA SER A 368 20.07 -13.21 18.02
C SER A 368 21.29 -13.06 18.93
N ASP A 369 22.08 -11.99 18.78
CA ASP A 369 23.18 -11.64 19.69
C ASP A 369 22.59 -11.02 20.99
N PRO A 370 22.78 -11.66 22.16
CA PRO A 370 22.15 -11.21 23.40
C PRO A 370 22.63 -9.85 23.88
N VAL A 371 23.89 -9.47 23.61
CA VAL A 371 24.43 -8.15 23.99
C VAL A 371 23.79 -7.07 23.14
N TRP A 372 23.70 -7.27 21.83
CA TRP A 372 23.02 -6.32 20.95
C TRP A 372 21.51 -6.27 21.20
N ARG A 373 20.87 -7.42 21.47
CA ARG A 373 19.45 -7.45 21.84
C ARG A 373 19.17 -6.57 23.06
N GLN A 374 19.96 -6.73 24.13
CA GLN A 374 19.81 -5.92 25.34
C GLN A 374 20.04 -4.43 25.06
N LEU A 375 21.06 -4.10 24.27
CA LEU A 375 21.42 -2.72 23.96
C LEU A 375 20.35 -2.04 23.08
N PHE A 376 19.88 -2.71 22.03
CA PHE A 376 18.80 -2.17 21.18
C PHE A 376 17.47 -2.02 21.93
N ARG A 377 17.22 -2.81 22.98
CA ARG A 377 16.04 -2.69 23.84
C ARG A 377 16.16 -1.56 24.86
N ASP A 378 17.36 -1.05 25.16
CA ASP A 378 17.54 0.15 26.00
C ASP A 378 17.16 1.39 25.21
N VAL A 379 16.12 2.09 25.65
CA VAL A 379 15.62 3.31 25.02
C VAL A 379 16.67 4.44 24.99
N ARG A 380 17.55 4.50 26.01
CA ARG A 380 18.63 5.50 26.08
C ARG A 380 19.62 5.31 24.92
N PHE A 381 19.90 4.06 24.54
CA PHE A 381 20.75 3.76 23.39
C PHE A 381 20.11 4.23 22.10
N ARG A 382 18.84 3.90 21.85
CA ARG A 382 18.14 4.33 20.63
C ARG A 382 18.03 5.85 20.53
N ARG A 383 17.74 6.54 21.65
CA ARG A 383 17.74 8.02 21.73
C ARG A 383 19.12 8.60 21.44
N ALA A 384 20.20 8.01 21.98
CA ALA A 384 21.56 8.44 21.71
C ALA A 384 21.92 8.31 20.22
N LEU A 385 21.57 7.19 19.58
CA LEU A 385 21.74 7.00 18.13
C LEU A 385 21.02 8.09 17.34
N SER A 386 19.78 8.42 17.71
CA SER A 386 18.97 9.45 17.03
C SER A 386 19.57 10.85 17.19
N LEU A 387 19.97 11.23 18.42
CA LEU A 387 20.61 12.53 18.71
C LEU A 387 21.98 12.70 18.06
N ALA A 388 22.65 11.59 17.73
CA ALA A 388 23.95 11.61 17.05
C ALA A 388 23.84 11.74 15.51
N ILE A 389 22.64 11.85 14.94
CA ILE A 389 22.42 12.05 13.49
C ILE A 389 22.24 13.55 13.21
N ASP A 390 23.13 14.13 12.40
CA ASP A 390 22.95 15.49 11.88
C ASP A 390 22.01 15.48 10.66
N ARG A 391 20.71 15.54 10.92
CA ARG A 391 19.67 15.57 9.90
C ARG A 391 19.72 16.83 9.03
N SER A 392 20.19 17.94 9.64
CA SER A 392 20.33 19.21 8.90
C SER A 392 21.41 19.10 7.83
N GLN A 393 22.56 18.50 8.17
CA GLN A 393 23.62 18.24 7.20
C GLN A 393 23.12 17.31 6.06
N ILE A 394 22.41 16.25 6.41
CA ILE A 394 21.83 15.33 5.42
C ILE A 394 20.87 16.09 4.49
N ASN A 395 19.97 16.91 5.05
CA ASN A 395 19.02 17.71 4.27
C ASN A 395 19.72 18.68 3.33
N GLN A 396 20.73 19.41 3.80
CA GLN A 396 21.45 20.38 2.97
C GLN A 396 22.27 19.71 1.84
N VAL A 397 22.97 18.63 2.18
CA VAL A 397 23.91 17.98 1.23
C VAL A 397 23.16 17.18 0.16
N LEU A 398 22.14 16.42 0.53
CA LEU A 398 21.46 15.48 -0.39
C LEU A 398 20.16 16.01 -0.96
N TYR A 399 19.45 16.87 -0.21
CA TYR A 399 18.11 17.33 -0.56
C TYR A 399 18.01 18.86 -0.77
N PHE A 400 19.14 19.57 -0.80
CA PHE A 400 19.20 21.02 -1.03
C PHE A 400 18.32 21.84 -0.06
N GLY A 401 18.08 21.32 1.15
CA GLY A 401 17.19 21.93 2.13
C GLY A 401 15.69 21.78 1.83
N LEU A 402 15.31 21.01 0.82
CA LEU A 402 13.93 20.86 0.36
C LEU A 402 13.13 19.78 1.11
N ALA A 403 13.82 18.91 1.83
CA ALA A 403 13.19 17.88 2.66
C ALA A 403 12.93 18.40 4.09
N SER A 404 12.42 17.55 4.97
CA SER A 404 12.13 17.89 6.36
C SER A 404 12.84 16.94 7.32
N GLU A 405 13.53 17.49 8.30
CA GLU A 405 14.15 16.74 9.39
C GLU A 405 13.06 16.15 10.29
N SER A 406 13.09 14.84 10.51
CA SER A 406 11.95 14.18 11.15
C SER A 406 12.30 12.83 11.78
N ASN A 407 11.59 12.50 12.84
CA ASN A 407 11.37 11.11 13.23
C ASN A 407 10.58 10.34 12.17
N ASN A 408 10.52 9.03 12.32
CA ASN A 408 9.60 8.19 11.56
C ASN A 408 8.18 8.30 12.17
N THR A 409 7.36 9.19 11.61
CA THR A 409 6.03 9.53 12.14
C THR A 409 5.12 10.03 11.02
N VAL A 410 3.86 10.32 11.35
CA VAL A 410 2.91 10.93 10.41
C VAL A 410 3.39 12.31 9.93
N VAL A 411 3.10 12.64 8.67
CA VAL A 411 3.52 13.90 8.04
C VAL A 411 2.56 15.06 8.40
N PRO A 412 2.98 16.32 8.24
CA PRO A 412 2.18 17.49 8.65
C PRO A 412 0.79 17.58 8.05
N GLU A 413 0.53 16.95 6.91
CA GLU A 413 -0.76 16.92 6.24
C GLU A 413 -1.76 15.93 6.86
N SER A 414 -1.30 15.02 7.70
CA SER A 414 -2.19 14.14 8.46
C SER A 414 -2.92 14.93 9.55
N PRO A 415 -4.24 14.75 9.74
CA PRO A 415 -4.97 15.35 10.85
C PRO A 415 -4.47 14.89 12.24
N LEU A 416 -3.71 13.80 12.29
CA LEU A 416 -3.12 13.25 13.52
C LEU A 416 -1.74 13.86 13.83
N PHE A 417 -1.22 14.73 12.96
CA PHE A 417 0.11 15.32 13.17
C PHE A 417 0.18 16.21 14.40
N ARG A 418 1.26 16.03 15.19
CA ARG A 418 1.69 16.95 16.23
C ARG A 418 3.20 17.14 16.14
N LYS A 419 3.65 18.39 16.24
CA LYS A 419 5.08 18.75 16.11
C LYS A 419 6.01 17.91 17.01
N PRO A 420 5.67 17.59 18.29
CA PRO A 420 6.52 16.75 19.14
C PRO A 420 6.82 15.38 18.53
N TYR A 421 5.88 14.75 17.81
CA TYR A 421 6.14 13.45 17.19
C TYR A 421 7.26 13.52 16.15
N GLN A 422 7.36 14.64 15.45
CA GLN A 422 8.40 14.88 14.45
C GLN A 422 9.76 15.20 15.09
N THR A 423 9.80 15.95 16.19
CA THR A 423 11.01 16.59 16.68
C THR A 423 11.62 15.98 17.93
N GLN A 424 10.88 15.18 18.70
CA GLN A 424 11.39 14.58 19.94
C GLN A 424 12.54 13.63 19.66
N TRP A 425 13.71 13.87 20.26
CA TRP A 425 14.97 13.15 20.05
C TRP A 425 15.51 13.23 18.61
N ALA A 426 14.98 14.10 17.74
CA ALA A 426 15.39 14.25 16.34
C ALA A 426 16.41 15.37 16.11
N GLN A 427 16.63 16.25 17.09
CA GLN A 427 17.67 17.28 17.03
C GLN A 427 19.07 16.65 17.05
N PHE A 428 20.03 17.31 16.42
CA PHE A 428 21.43 16.94 16.56
C PHE A 428 21.99 17.50 17.88
N ASP A 429 22.25 16.61 18.83
CA ASP A 429 22.83 16.96 20.13
C ASP A 429 23.85 15.89 20.57
N ARG A 430 25.08 16.12 20.14
CA ARG A 430 26.21 15.24 20.43
C ARG A 430 26.45 15.08 21.94
N LYS A 431 26.32 16.16 22.72
CA LYS A 431 26.60 16.14 24.16
C LYS A 431 25.56 15.29 24.90
N ALA A 432 24.29 15.44 24.55
CA ALA A 432 23.23 14.61 25.09
C ALA A 432 23.37 13.14 24.68
N ALA A 433 23.75 12.88 23.43
CA ALA A 433 24.04 11.52 22.96
C ALA A 433 25.18 10.86 23.74
N ASP A 434 26.31 11.56 23.90
CA ASP A 434 27.47 11.08 24.66
C ASP A 434 27.06 10.77 26.13
N LYS A 435 26.29 11.65 26.75
CA LYS A 435 25.80 11.44 28.12
C LYS A 435 24.96 10.18 28.24
N LEU A 436 23.99 9.97 27.34
CA LEU A 436 23.15 8.76 27.34
C LEU A 436 23.97 7.48 27.16
N LEU A 437 25.00 7.51 26.29
CA LEU A 437 25.91 6.39 26.08
C LEU A 437 26.77 6.11 27.32
N ASP A 438 27.23 7.14 28.02
CA ASP A 438 27.99 7.02 29.29
C ASP A 438 27.09 6.47 30.41
N ASP A 439 25.84 6.95 30.52
CA ASP A 439 24.86 6.53 31.53
C ASP A 439 24.48 5.02 31.41
N ILE A 440 24.63 4.42 30.22
CA ILE A 440 24.44 2.96 29.99
C ILE A 440 25.74 2.17 30.05
N GLY A 441 26.86 2.82 30.41
CA GLY A 441 28.15 2.15 30.62
C GLY A 441 28.99 1.91 29.38
N LEU A 442 28.65 2.46 28.23
CA LEU A 442 29.43 2.36 26.98
C LEU A 442 30.58 3.39 26.98
N LYS A 443 31.65 3.09 27.71
CA LYS A 443 32.78 4.00 27.86
C LYS A 443 33.65 4.07 26.62
N ARG A 444 34.29 5.24 26.39
CA ARG A 444 35.29 5.44 25.35
C ARG A 444 36.61 4.76 25.73
N ALA A 445 37.21 4.05 24.78
CA ALA A 445 38.57 3.55 24.88
C ALA A 445 39.60 4.61 24.41
N SER A 446 40.89 4.29 24.48
CA SER A 446 42.00 5.19 24.09
C SER A 446 41.97 5.62 22.63
N ASP A 447 41.34 4.82 21.75
CA ASP A 447 41.13 5.13 20.32
C ASP A 447 39.92 6.07 20.07
N GLY A 448 39.27 6.54 21.16
CA GLY A 448 38.09 7.40 21.10
C GLY A 448 36.79 6.67 20.78
N MET A 449 36.84 5.35 20.47
CA MET A 449 35.66 4.54 20.18
C MET A 449 35.11 3.91 21.45
N ARG A 450 33.81 3.63 21.47
CA ARG A 450 33.15 2.99 22.61
C ARG A 450 33.26 1.47 22.53
N ARG A 451 33.12 0.80 23.69
CA ARG A 451 33.15 -0.64 23.80
C ARG A 451 31.81 -1.14 24.34
N LEU A 452 31.40 -2.33 23.85
CA LEU A 452 30.30 -3.09 24.41
C LEU A 452 30.64 -3.61 25.80
N PRO A 453 29.65 -4.03 26.62
CA PRO A 453 29.88 -4.59 27.94
C PRO A 453 30.81 -5.84 27.95
N ASP A 454 30.83 -6.58 26.86
CA ASP A 454 31.69 -7.77 26.67
C ASP A 454 33.08 -7.44 26.09
N GLY A 455 33.42 -6.16 25.94
CA GLY A 455 34.71 -5.67 25.44
C GLY A 455 34.83 -5.56 23.92
N ARG A 456 33.87 -6.06 23.15
CA ARG A 456 33.83 -5.87 21.67
C ARG A 456 33.73 -4.37 21.33
N PRO A 457 34.26 -3.94 20.17
CA PRO A 457 34.02 -2.59 19.67
C PRO A 457 32.52 -2.31 19.47
N LEU A 458 32.09 -1.06 19.73
CA LEU A 458 30.74 -0.61 19.41
C LEU A 458 30.65 -0.35 17.89
N GLU A 459 30.45 -1.41 17.13
CA GLU A 459 30.39 -1.43 15.67
C GLU A 459 29.02 -1.90 15.20
N ILE A 460 28.24 -1.00 14.58
CA ILE A 460 26.90 -1.30 14.08
C ILE A 460 26.98 -1.59 12.58
N ILE A 461 26.54 -2.77 12.18
CA ILE A 461 26.35 -3.15 10.78
C ILE A 461 24.92 -2.78 10.39
N VAL A 462 24.76 -1.83 9.47
CA VAL A 462 23.47 -1.48 8.88
C VAL A 462 23.31 -2.22 7.55
N GLU A 463 22.40 -3.17 7.51
CA GLU A 463 22.13 -3.96 6.29
C GLU A 463 21.15 -3.23 5.37
N THR A 464 21.40 -3.27 4.05
CA THR A 464 20.59 -2.63 3.00
C THR A 464 20.23 -3.63 1.91
N ALA A 465 19.20 -3.34 1.12
CA ALA A 465 18.85 -4.14 -0.06
C ALA A 465 19.78 -3.89 -1.27
N GLY A 466 20.73 -2.95 -1.17
CA GLY A 466 21.68 -2.62 -2.25
C GLY A 466 21.04 -1.96 -3.48
N GLU A 467 19.77 -1.57 -3.40
CA GLU A 467 18.99 -1.03 -4.52
C GLU A 467 19.08 0.50 -4.64
N SER A 468 19.54 1.22 -3.61
CA SER A 468 19.56 2.69 -3.56
C SER A 468 20.94 3.21 -3.24
N SER A 469 21.52 4.02 -4.16
CA SER A 469 22.74 4.80 -3.90
C SER A 469 22.51 5.89 -2.86
N GLU A 470 21.31 6.49 -2.84
CA GLU A 470 20.93 7.52 -1.90
C GLU A 470 20.95 7.02 -0.43
N GLN A 471 20.53 5.75 -0.18
CA GLN A 471 20.71 5.11 1.13
C GLN A 471 22.18 5.03 1.53
N THR A 472 23.06 4.71 0.59
CA THR A 472 24.51 4.64 0.84
C THR A 472 25.05 6.01 1.24
N ASP A 473 24.67 7.06 0.51
CA ASP A 473 25.10 8.44 0.79
C ASP A 473 24.61 8.93 2.16
N VAL A 474 23.36 8.64 2.51
CA VAL A 474 22.79 8.94 3.85
C VAL A 474 23.59 8.22 4.95
N LEU A 475 23.87 6.92 4.77
CA LEU A 475 24.61 6.14 5.76
C LEU A 475 26.06 6.63 5.93
N GLU A 476 26.71 7.15 4.87
CA GLU A 476 28.05 7.75 4.96
C GLU A 476 28.04 9.02 5.84
N LEU A 477 27.03 9.89 5.68
CA LEU A 477 26.90 11.07 6.54
C LEU A 477 26.59 10.69 7.99
N ILE A 478 25.76 9.68 8.22
CA ILE A 478 25.49 9.16 9.58
C ILE A 478 26.77 8.55 10.17
N ARG A 479 27.57 7.82 9.38
CA ARG A 479 28.83 7.23 9.83
C ARG A 479 29.78 8.29 10.39
N GLU A 480 29.91 9.43 9.74
CA GLU A 480 30.76 10.52 10.21
C GLU A 480 30.29 11.08 11.56
N THR A 481 28.99 11.33 11.71
CA THR A 481 28.44 11.90 12.95
C THR A 481 28.46 10.89 14.10
N TRP A 482 28.14 9.61 13.82
CA TRP A 482 28.23 8.53 14.81
C TRP A 482 29.67 8.24 15.26
N ARG A 483 30.65 8.30 14.34
CA ARG A 483 32.07 8.19 14.70
C ARG A 483 32.45 9.23 15.73
N GLY A 484 31.96 10.44 15.57
CA GLY A 484 32.11 11.48 16.58
C GLY A 484 31.57 11.06 17.95
N ALA A 485 30.45 10.35 18.06
CA ALA A 485 29.89 9.79 19.28
C ALA A 485 30.61 8.51 19.78
N GLY A 486 31.66 8.06 19.08
CA GLY A 486 32.43 6.84 19.42
C GLY A 486 31.79 5.56 18.92
N ILE A 487 30.90 5.64 17.91
CA ILE A 487 30.19 4.51 17.32
C ILE A 487 30.73 4.32 15.89
N LYS A 488 31.12 3.10 15.52
CA LYS A 488 31.45 2.78 14.16
C LYS A 488 30.22 2.26 13.43
N LEU A 489 29.99 2.73 12.20
CA LEU A 489 28.95 2.23 11.31
C LEU A 489 29.60 1.58 10.09
N PHE A 490 29.10 0.40 9.74
CA PHE A 490 29.41 -0.29 8.49
C PHE A 490 28.12 -0.57 7.72
N SER A 491 28.08 -0.24 6.44
CA SER A 491 26.98 -0.61 5.55
C SER A 491 27.24 -1.98 4.93
N LYS A 492 26.20 -2.84 4.88
CA LYS A 492 26.27 -4.16 4.25
C LYS A 492 25.14 -4.32 3.24
N PRO A 493 25.38 -4.04 1.95
CA PRO A 493 24.40 -4.27 0.91
C PRO A 493 24.25 -5.78 0.63
N SER A 494 23.01 -6.22 0.38
CA SER A 494 22.68 -7.59 -0.02
C SER A 494 21.47 -7.58 -0.96
N GLN A 495 21.05 -8.75 -1.44
CA GLN A 495 19.77 -8.86 -2.14
C GLN A 495 18.61 -8.74 -1.13
N ARG A 496 17.47 -8.19 -1.57
CA ARG A 496 16.30 -7.93 -0.72
C ARG A 496 15.82 -9.16 0.04
N GLU A 497 15.78 -10.32 -0.60
CA GLU A 497 15.36 -11.58 0.02
C GLU A 497 16.35 -12.04 1.08
N VAL A 498 17.64 -11.86 0.84
CA VAL A 498 18.70 -12.18 1.83
C VAL A 498 18.60 -11.25 3.03
N LEU A 499 18.45 -9.93 2.79
CA LEU A 499 18.23 -8.95 3.86
C LEU A 499 17.04 -9.34 4.74
N ARG A 500 15.89 -9.63 4.13
CA ARG A 500 14.67 -10.01 4.87
C ARG A 500 14.88 -11.26 5.74
N ASN A 501 15.45 -12.30 5.16
CA ASN A 501 15.71 -13.55 5.90
C ASN A 501 16.62 -13.30 7.11
N ARG A 502 17.66 -12.47 6.95
CA ARG A 502 18.59 -12.14 8.04
C ARG A 502 17.95 -11.26 9.12
N VAL A 503 17.06 -10.34 8.73
CA VAL A 503 16.28 -9.54 9.68
C VAL A 503 15.32 -10.45 10.46
N PHE A 504 14.59 -11.32 9.77
CA PHE A 504 13.58 -12.20 10.36
C PHE A 504 14.20 -13.25 11.29
N SER A 505 15.38 -13.79 10.96
CA SER A 505 16.13 -14.71 11.84
C SER A 505 16.73 -14.02 13.08
N GLY A 506 16.85 -12.70 13.08
CA GLY A 506 17.52 -11.91 14.12
C GLY A 506 19.04 -11.77 13.93
N GLU A 507 19.57 -12.21 12.79
CA GLU A 507 21.01 -12.10 12.47
C GLU A 507 21.42 -10.68 12.06
N ALA A 508 20.54 -9.95 11.38
CA ALA A 508 20.78 -8.54 11.06
C ALA A 508 20.64 -7.69 12.33
N MET A 509 21.68 -6.92 12.66
CA MET A 509 21.69 -6.04 13.82
C MET A 509 20.75 -4.85 13.61
N MET A 510 20.90 -4.18 12.50
CA MET A 510 20.15 -2.98 12.11
C MET A 510 19.94 -3.00 10.61
N SER A 511 18.84 -2.48 10.15
CA SER A 511 18.57 -2.28 8.73
C SER A 511 18.14 -0.84 8.46
N VAL A 512 18.25 -0.41 7.19
CA VAL A 512 17.71 0.86 6.68
C VAL A 512 16.65 0.57 5.65
N TRP A 513 15.51 1.27 5.74
CA TRP A 513 14.39 1.18 4.81
C TRP A 513 13.58 2.48 4.81
N GLY A 514 12.52 2.54 4.01
CA GLY A 514 11.46 3.54 4.17
C GLY A 514 10.83 3.46 5.56
N GLY A 515 10.36 4.58 6.08
CA GLY A 515 9.59 4.63 7.33
C GLY A 515 8.16 4.13 7.15
N LEU A 516 7.23 4.66 7.94
CA LEU A 516 5.80 4.33 7.82
C LEU A 516 5.34 4.46 6.37
N ASP A 517 4.74 3.40 5.84
CA ASP A 517 4.24 3.38 4.47
C ASP A 517 3.11 4.41 4.28
N ASN A 518 2.24 4.53 5.30
CA ASN A 518 1.22 5.55 5.35
C ASN A 518 1.52 6.61 6.41
N GLY A 519 2.16 7.69 6.03
CA GLY A 519 2.33 8.89 6.86
C GLY A 519 1.16 9.88 6.82
N LEU A 520 0.08 9.56 6.09
CA LEU A 520 -1.13 10.37 5.91
C LEU A 520 -2.40 9.71 6.51
N PRO A 521 -2.31 8.96 7.62
CA PRO A 521 -3.49 8.35 8.20
C PRO A 521 -4.46 9.41 8.74
N ASN A 522 -5.73 9.02 8.82
CA ASN A 522 -6.74 9.68 9.66
C ASN A 522 -7.16 8.73 10.80
N VAL A 523 -8.09 9.15 11.63
CA VAL A 523 -8.53 8.37 12.81
C VAL A 523 -9.18 7.02 12.45
N ASP A 524 -9.69 6.90 11.23
CA ASP A 524 -10.36 5.69 10.74
C ASP A 524 -9.39 4.77 9.95
N THR A 525 -8.14 5.17 9.78
CA THR A 525 -7.06 4.33 9.26
C THR A 525 -6.55 3.41 10.36
N SER A 526 -6.28 2.13 10.05
CA SER A 526 -5.70 1.19 11.01
C SER A 526 -4.31 1.64 11.49
N PRO A 527 -4.05 1.64 12.82
CA PRO A 527 -2.73 1.91 13.37
C PRO A 527 -1.82 0.67 13.44
N ASP A 528 -2.17 -0.43 12.79
CA ASP A 528 -1.44 -1.71 12.88
C ASP A 528 0.05 -1.59 12.53
N GLU A 529 0.41 -0.64 11.67
CA GLU A 529 1.81 -0.36 11.33
C GLU A 529 2.64 0.16 12.53
N LEU A 530 1.98 0.75 13.51
CA LEU A 530 2.62 1.23 14.75
C LEU A 530 2.74 0.14 15.84
N ALA A 531 2.15 -1.03 15.66
CA ALA A 531 2.20 -2.13 16.61
C ALA A 531 2.93 -3.34 16.02
N PRO A 532 3.51 -4.25 16.83
CA PRO A 532 4.20 -5.45 16.33
C PRO A 532 3.22 -6.51 15.81
N THR A 533 2.58 -6.22 14.70
CA THR A 533 1.51 -7.00 14.09
C THR A 533 1.94 -7.73 12.82
N SER A 534 3.15 -7.46 12.31
CA SER A 534 3.64 -8.14 11.11
C SER A 534 5.14 -8.43 11.16
N GLN A 535 5.53 -9.61 10.64
CA GLN A 535 6.93 -10.03 10.51
C GLN A 535 7.75 -9.12 9.59
N VAL A 536 7.11 -8.40 8.68
CA VAL A 536 7.82 -7.48 7.77
C VAL A 536 8.27 -6.18 8.44
N GLN A 537 7.85 -5.91 9.68
CA GLN A 537 8.30 -4.77 10.48
C GLN A 537 9.70 -5.04 11.02
N LEU A 538 10.68 -4.29 10.50
CA LEU A 538 12.11 -4.62 10.61
C LEU A 538 12.69 -4.48 12.03
N GLN A 539 12.05 -3.69 12.90
CA GLN A 539 12.51 -3.48 14.28
C GLN A 539 12.13 -4.62 15.24
N TRP A 540 11.08 -5.41 14.93
CA TRP A 540 10.57 -6.48 15.80
C TRP A 540 9.94 -7.66 15.04
N PRO A 541 10.65 -8.24 14.06
CA PRO A 541 10.09 -9.23 13.14
C PRO A 541 9.53 -10.48 13.84
N LYS A 542 10.15 -10.91 14.93
CA LYS A 542 9.67 -12.11 15.65
C LYS A 542 8.43 -11.83 16.50
N PHE A 543 8.24 -10.60 16.99
CA PHE A 543 6.99 -10.19 17.64
C PHE A 543 5.85 -10.17 16.64
N GLY A 544 6.09 -9.61 15.45
CA GLY A 544 5.11 -9.64 14.35
C GLY A 544 4.77 -11.05 13.90
N GLN A 545 5.76 -11.94 13.77
CA GLN A 545 5.53 -13.35 13.46
C GLN A 545 4.67 -14.05 14.52
N TYR A 546 4.91 -13.75 15.80
CA TYR A 546 4.09 -14.28 16.90
C TYR A 546 2.62 -13.86 16.74
N PHE A 547 2.38 -12.60 16.41
CA PHE A 547 1.03 -12.09 16.16
C PHE A 547 0.39 -12.77 14.94
N GLU A 548 1.04 -12.76 13.77
CA GLU A 548 0.54 -13.34 12.52
C GLU A 548 0.22 -14.83 12.63
N THR A 549 0.98 -15.56 13.47
CA THR A 549 0.79 -17.01 13.67
C THR A 549 -0.07 -17.37 14.87
N ALA A 550 -0.72 -16.39 15.52
CA ALA A 550 -1.48 -16.58 16.75
C ALA A 550 -0.68 -17.36 17.82
N GLY A 551 0.59 -17.00 18.02
CA GLY A 551 1.48 -17.58 19.02
C GLY A 551 2.14 -18.89 18.65
N LYS A 552 1.92 -19.42 17.44
CA LYS A 552 2.51 -20.72 17.02
C LYS A 552 4.00 -20.61 16.64
N SER A 553 4.46 -19.43 16.27
CA SER A 553 5.84 -19.15 15.85
C SER A 553 6.23 -17.74 16.24
N GLY A 554 7.53 -17.43 16.23
CA GLY A 554 8.04 -16.12 16.63
C GLY A 554 8.33 -16.03 18.12
N GLU A 555 8.38 -14.82 18.66
CA GLU A 555 8.61 -14.53 20.08
C GLU A 555 7.46 -13.66 20.60
N ALA A 556 6.91 -13.99 21.79
CA ALA A 556 5.93 -13.13 22.43
C ALA A 556 6.56 -11.76 22.78
N PRO A 557 5.88 -10.62 22.50
CA PRO A 557 6.37 -9.32 22.94
C PRO A 557 6.55 -9.25 24.44
N ASP A 558 7.75 -8.86 24.87
CA ASP A 558 8.16 -8.75 26.27
C ASP A 558 8.64 -7.34 26.66
N ILE A 559 8.60 -6.39 25.70
CA ILE A 559 8.83 -4.96 25.94
C ILE A 559 7.49 -4.32 26.31
N PRO A 560 7.37 -3.67 27.49
CA PRO A 560 6.09 -3.15 27.98
C PRO A 560 5.35 -2.25 26.97
N GLU A 561 6.07 -1.35 26.31
CA GLU A 561 5.49 -0.43 25.34
C GLU A 561 5.07 -1.15 24.03
N ALA A 562 5.79 -2.20 23.63
CA ALA A 562 5.38 -3.04 22.49
C ALA A 562 4.09 -3.82 22.81
N VAL A 563 3.95 -4.31 24.04
CA VAL A 563 2.71 -4.94 24.53
C VAL A 563 1.57 -3.92 24.59
N GLU A 564 1.85 -2.69 25.05
CA GLU A 564 0.85 -1.59 25.06
C GLU A 564 0.38 -1.27 23.62
N LEU A 565 1.32 -1.15 22.68
CA LEU A 565 0.99 -0.88 21.27
C LEU A 565 0.08 -1.96 20.66
N MET A 566 0.32 -3.25 20.95
CA MET A 566 -0.56 -4.34 20.51
C MET A 566 -1.97 -4.20 21.07
N LYS A 567 -2.09 -3.92 22.38
CA LYS A 567 -3.40 -3.73 23.04
C LYS A 567 -4.14 -2.52 22.47
N LEU A 568 -3.43 -1.43 22.18
CA LEU A 568 -4.00 -0.23 21.57
C LEU A 568 -4.50 -0.51 20.15
N ALA A 569 -3.74 -1.22 19.32
CA ALA A 569 -4.14 -1.61 17.97
C ALA A 569 -5.40 -2.52 18.00
N GLU A 570 -5.45 -3.47 18.92
CA GLU A 570 -6.63 -4.31 19.12
C GLU A 570 -7.86 -3.49 19.57
N SER A 571 -7.67 -2.60 20.56
CA SER A 571 -8.73 -1.75 21.10
C SER A 571 -9.29 -0.77 20.05
N TRP A 572 -8.44 -0.29 19.13
CA TRP A 572 -8.83 0.64 18.06
C TRP A 572 -9.95 0.05 17.18
N ARG A 573 -9.94 -1.27 16.94
CA ARG A 573 -10.89 -1.95 16.06
C ARG A 573 -12.35 -1.79 16.53
N THR A 574 -12.58 -1.76 17.86
CA THR A 574 -13.90 -1.66 18.48
C THR A 574 -14.21 -0.27 19.05
N ALA A 575 -13.23 0.64 19.03
CA ALA A 575 -13.36 1.98 19.59
C ALA A 575 -14.25 2.88 18.71
N ASN A 576 -14.94 3.83 19.32
CA ASN A 576 -15.59 4.92 18.61
C ASN A 576 -14.55 5.93 18.09
N ARG A 577 -14.96 6.84 17.19
CA ARG A 577 -14.07 7.79 16.52
C ARG A 577 -13.21 8.63 17.49
N ALA A 578 -13.78 9.11 18.59
CA ALA A 578 -13.06 9.91 19.57
C ALA A 578 -12.04 9.09 20.37
N GLU A 579 -12.32 7.84 20.62
CA GLU A 579 -11.41 6.90 21.26
C GLU A 579 -10.29 6.48 20.30
N ARG A 580 -10.61 6.25 19.01
CA ARG A 580 -9.62 5.99 17.95
C ARG A 580 -8.59 7.11 17.85
N GLU A 581 -9.02 8.36 17.93
CA GLU A 581 -8.11 9.51 17.93
C GLU A 581 -7.14 9.49 19.12
N LYS A 582 -7.65 9.20 20.33
CA LYS A 582 -6.80 9.07 21.53
C LYS A 582 -5.81 7.91 21.40
N ILE A 583 -6.24 6.77 20.87
CA ILE A 583 -5.39 5.61 20.64
C ILE A 583 -4.25 5.98 19.68
N TRP A 584 -4.57 6.58 18.54
CA TRP A 584 -3.58 7.05 17.58
C TRP A 584 -2.53 7.97 18.22
N HIS A 585 -2.99 8.97 18.96
CA HIS A 585 -2.07 9.90 19.64
C HIS A 585 -1.21 9.22 20.70
N ARG A 586 -1.74 8.22 21.42
CA ARG A 586 -0.95 7.45 22.39
C ARG A 586 0.12 6.62 21.68
N MET A 587 -0.23 5.92 20.60
CA MET A 587 0.72 5.12 19.83
C MET A 587 1.83 5.98 19.22
N LEU A 588 1.49 7.11 18.61
CA LEU A 588 2.47 8.06 18.06
C LEU A 588 3.39 8.63 19.15
N SER A 589 2.87 8.91 20.35
CA SER A 589 3.66 9.36 21.51
C SER A 589 4.66 8.29 21.93
N ILE A 590 4.23 7.02 22.03
CA ILE A 590 5.12 5.90 22.37
C ILE A 590 6.26 5.80 21.36
N HIS A 591 5.99 5.87 20.05
CA HIS A 591 7.04 5.84 19.03
C HIS A 591 8.01 7.02 19.14
N ALA A 592 7.50 8.24 19.36
CA ALA A 592 8.33 9.42 19.53
C ALA A 592 9.23 9.31 20.79
N GLU A 593 8.73 8.72 21.88
CA GLU A 593 9.48 8.52 23.11
C GLU A 593 10.47 7.37 23.01
N GLN A 594 10.06 6.25 22.45
CA GLN A 594 10.82 5.00 22.46
C GLN A 594 11.83 4.88 21.32
N GLN A 595 11.66 5.63 20.22
CA GLN A 595 12.55 5.55 19.06
C GLN A 595 12.75 4.09 18.57
N PHE A 596 11.67 3.31 18.46
CA PHE A 596 11.74 1.92 17.98
C PHE A 596 12.26 1.83 16.53
N SER A 597 12.00 2.85 15.74
CA SER A 597 12.66 3.17 14.48
C SER A 597 13.17 4.61 14.54
N ILE A 598 14.32 4.87 13.90
CA ILE A 598 14.98 6.18 13.95
C ILE A 598 14.80 6.83 12.57
N GLY A 599 13.84 7.75 12.45
CA GLY A 599 13.62 8.51 11.24
C GLY A 599 14.79 9.46 10.94
N VAL A 600 15.09 9.63 9.68
CA VAL A 600 16.20 10.50 9.24
C VAL A 600 15.66 11.76 8.58
N ILE A 601 14.82 11.58 7.54
CA ILE A 601 14.32 12.68 6.70
C ILE A 601 12.95 12.30 6.13
N ASN A 602 12.04 13.25 6.01
CA ASN A 602 10.77 13.05 5.31
C ASN A 602 10.48 14.18 4.32
N ASN A 603 9.31 14.13 3.67
CA ASN A 603 8.89 15.10 2.65
C ASN A 603 9.90 15.21 1.48
N VAL A 604 10.60 14.14 1.17
CA VAL A 604 11.47 14.08 -0.01
C VAL A 604 10.61 14.05 -1.26
N GLN A 605 10.96 14.88 -2.24
CA GLN A 605 10.20 14.97 -3.47
C GLN A 605 10.57 13.83 -4.42
N GLN A 606 9.55 13.18 -5.00
CA GLN A 606 9.72 12.13 -6.02
C GLN A 606 9.75 12.74 -7.42
N PRO A 607 10.86 12.62 -8.17
CA PRO A 607 10.86 13.02 -9.58
C PRO A 607 9.97 12.09 -10.40
N VAL A 608 9.12 12.68 -11.23
CA VAL A 608 8.21 11.99 -12.16
C VAL A 608 8.50 12.48 -13.57
N VAL A 609 9.06 11.63 -14.41
CA VAL A 609 9.32 11.90 -15.82
C VAL A 609 8.06 11.64 -16.62
N VAL A 610 7.64 12.60 -17.42
CA VAL A 610 6.40 12.54 -18.21
C VAL A 610 6.67 13.04 -19.63
N ASN A 611 6.40 12.22 -20.65
CA ASN A 611 6.48 12.62 -22.05
C ASN A 611 5.60 13.85 -22.30
N ASN A 612 6.09 14.83 -23.08
CA ASN A 612 5.36 16.08 -23.33
C ASN A 612 4.02 15.89 -24.05
N ALA A 613 3.88 14.84 -24.85
CA ALA A 613 2.62 14.47 -25.49
C ALA A 613 1.62 13.77 -24.57
N LEU A 614 2.08 13.23 -23.42
CA LEU A 614 1.21 12.54 -22.46
C LEU A 614 0.44 13.54 -21.60
N LYS A 615 -0.89 13.46 -21.63
CA LYS A 615 -1.84 14.33 -20.93
C LYS A 615 -2.48 13.63 -19.74
N ASN A 616 -3.15 14.42 -18.90
CA ASN A 616 -3.87 14.03 -17.68
C ASN A 616 -2.98 13.54 -16.54
N VAL A 617 -1.65 13.54 -16.71
CA VAL A 617 -0.72 13.33 -15.59
C VAL A 617 -0.62 14.65 -14.80
N PRO A 618 -1.03 14.69 -13.52
CA PRO A 618 -1.01 15.94 -12.74
C PRO A 618 0.42 16.48 -12.58
N GLU A 619 0.58 17.80 -12.64
CA GLU A 619 1.88 18.43 -12.36
C GLU A 619 2.32 18.27 -10.90
N LYS A 620 1.33 18.26 -9.99
CA LYS A 620 1.52 18.05 -8.56
C LYS A 620 0.72 16.84 -8.11
N GLY A 621 1.33 15.95 -7.36
CA GLY A 621 0.69 14.74 -6.89
C GLY A 621 1.32 14.19 -5.62
N LEU A 622 0.72 13.12 -5.13
CA LEU A 622 1.24 12.25 -4.09
C LEU A 622 1.75 10.98 -4.77
N TYR A 623 3.05 10.68 -4.62
CA TYR A 623 3.62 9.41 -5.04
C TYR A 623 3.88 8.56 -3.81
N ASN A 624 2.88 7.80 -3.40
CA ASN A 624 2.95 6.97 -2.21
C ASN A 624 2.38 5.58 -2.49
N TRP A 625 2.89 4.59 -1.75
CA TRP A 625 2.39 3.23 -1.84
C TRP A 625 0.97 3.18 -1.24
N ASP A 626 0.83 3.45 0.05
CA ASP A 626 -0.45 3.47 0.75
C ASP A 626 -0.62 4.78 1.55
N PRO A 627 -1.72 5.50 1.39
CA PRO A 627 -2.72 5.38 0.34
C PRO A 627 -2.19 5.95 -0.98
N GLY A 628 -2.82 5.60 -2.09
CA GLY A 628 -2.53 6.26 -3.37
C GLY A 628 -2.11 5.33 -4.50
N ALA A 629 -1.54 4.15 -4.17
CA ALA A 629 -1.10 3.19 -5.20
C ALA A 629 -0.24 3.86 -6.29
N PHE A 630 0.66 4.74 -5.88
CA PHE A 630 1.51 5.56 -6.76
C PHE A 630 0.69 6.38 -7.76
N PHE A 631 0.62 5.96 -9.03
CA PHE A 631 -0.20 6.62 -10.04
C PHE A 631 -1.69 6.25 -9.95
N GLY A 632 -2.05 5.20 -9.22
CA GLY A 632 -3.39 4.57 -9.27
C GLY A 632 -4.54 5.53 -9.00
N ILE A 633 -4.47 6.38 -7.94
CA ILE A 633 -5.53 7.34 -7.61
C ILE A 633 -5.70 8.44 -8.68
N TYR A 634 -4.73 8.62 -9.56
CA TYR A 634 -4.80 9.59 -10.67
C TYR A 634 -5.41 9.00 -11.94
N ARG A 635 -5.83 7.74 -11.88
CA ARG A 635 -6.51 7.07 -12.98
C ARG A 635 -5.70 7.05 -14.27
N PRO A 636 -4.60 6.30 -14.38
CA PRO A 636 -3.82 6.18 -15.61
C PRO A 636 -4.63 5.72 -16.83
N ASP A 637 -5.78 5.09 -16.62
CA ASP A 637 -6.75 4.78 -17.67
C ASP A 637 -7.32 6.03 -18.38
N THR A 638 -7.20 7.22 -17.76
CA THR A 638 -7.57 8.52 -18.36
C THR A 638 -6.40 9.24 -19.03
N PHE A 639 -5.17 8.71 -18.96
CA PHE A 639 -4.03 9.32 -19.62
C PHE A 639 -4.11 9.08 -21.14
N TRP A 640 -3.64 10.05 -21.94
CA TRP A 640 -3.75 9.98 -23.38
C TRP A 640 -2.65 10.79 -24.08
N PHE A 641 -2.37 10.48 -25.35
CA PHE A 641 -1.37 11.16 -26.15
C PHE A 641 -1.98 12.15 -27.15
N THR A 642 -1.38 13.35 -27.26
CA THR A 642 -1.83 14.39 -28.20
C THR A 642 -1.36 14.16 -29.62
N ASP A 643 -0.29 13.39 -29.82
CA ASP A 643 0.32 13.14 -31.12
C ASP A 643 0.04 11.74 -31.66
N ALA A 644 0.36 11.56 -32.96
CA ALA A 644 0.14 10.33 -33.70
C ALA A 644 1.16 9.22 -33.43
N ARG A 645 1.96 9.27 -32.36
CA ARG A 645 2.77 8.11 -31.86
C ARG A 645 1.87 6.92 -31.51
N ARG A 646 0.86 6.76 -32.31
CA ARG A 646 -0.34 6.00 -32.05
C ARG A 646 -0.29 4.62 -32.66
N ASN A 647 0.79 4.26 -33.32
CA ASN A 647 0.93 2.96 -34.00
C ASN A 647 2.07 2.13 -33.46
#